data_0fd45550545de451334bdd011650012a
#
_entry.id   0fd45550545de451334bdd011650012a
#
_cell.length_a   1.000
_cell.length_b   1.000
_cell.length_c   1.000
_cell.angle_alpha   90.00
_cell.angle_beta   90.00
_cell.angle_gamma   90.00
#
_symmetry.space_group_name_H-M   'P 1'
#
loop_
_entity.id
_entity.type
_entity.pdbx_description
1 polymer ?
#
loop_
_entity_poly.entity_id
_entity_poly.type
_entity_poly.pdbx_seq_one_letter_code
_entity_poly.pdbx_strand_id
1 'polypeptide(L)'
;MATSDVWHSDARYVRVGSLCLDLHQRRIVGIGPDVDLPRRVFDLLLILLSEPNRLHPREELFDRLWPGCVVEDKNLSRSVWLLRKALGDERKHWIRTVTKAGYLFEPDHPIEAVDTLPAIEATPEEPSDAAPSLPVAMDTAQPADTIEAEPADDGEGFRPIAAVDHQRHAAIFGMASLLVLMAAMIGITGWLVTRQHTAPVPGPSAAIALIEVRDPGNADRWPSRLSYEWLAWKLGGIPDVALLTPSELAARSDAITPRIAVVFISSATPPNAPNQIVLRARFEDAGRDRNIELRGSPEQVPAMADALSRQLMQRLLPRREGVWPKLELNETAARRYEAMSTAIERRDWIATVALGNEVVRMAPRFGLARIQLAQAQSRLAQSMAAIEQMDAAQAMLRPVPEEVARRLRAQRLSMDPRRLSDAAAAYADLSRRHPGALQYAIEHARLLNAIGQPQPALDALAGLDADQAPMNLRIARALIQGDAYALGGDPDRMRAQARIARRMAGNAGQGWEIESADAALMLARADTMQYPERPPSLLYEEAAGLYETAGNATGAMTARFYALAASPPSPQADAQLDKLLATANAGGFRQLEVDILLRIAAQAQRAGATDEYRARLEQAAAVADAAGDAGARAKVGVMLAGLDMMSLRLSEAQVRMRRLDRNDVSGPFRRWYDQVQSLQYEMRGDAAGALDVALRVERELPAAAAGDAPSELRLRMACLIGEQRLALGDLAAARANLERCAASREKSSQLLAKLLDAQTEWMSGDRDTARLRLGQAAAILPMMGTGADHWNTTLHLGMLLTRLGDYPASQRWYAQIQAPVRASGYRLPMALLAIGQAENEAAQGNWSAARAHMDEARRITPASAWPLARRIEALDAVAAFAAGDYLHGRDRVVRLHQRAHELGDVYAQVELHSLLPAAEWDRCCTEPDRIALAERTGLRGATLDWLSRPRGQVTASLPVARH
;
A
#
# COMPACT_ATOMS: atom_id res chain seq x y z
N MET A 1 -20.75 -30.37 -24.97
CA MET A 1 -22.19 -30.09 -24.79
C MET A 1 -22.35 -29.58 -23.38
N ALA A 2 -22.89 -28.40 -23.22
CA ALA A 2 -22.85 -27.62 -22.00
C ALA A 2 -23.76 -28.22 -20.91
N THR A 3 -23.29 -28.08 -19.64
CA THR A 3 -23.96 -28.46 -18.41
C THR A 3 -25.21 -27.59 -18.07
N SER A 4 -25.77 -26.87 -19.06
CA SER A 4 -26.90 -25.97 -18.89
C SER A 4 -28.29 -26.63 -19.02
N ASP A 5 -28.36 -27.90 -19.40
CA ASP A 5 -29.64 -28.51 -19.77
C ASP A 5 -30.36 -29.29 -18.66
N VAL A 6 -29.87 -29.27 -17.41
CA VAL A 6 -30.46 -30.05 -16.32
C VAL A 6 -31.47 -29.25 -15.48
N TRP A 7 -31.38 -27.90 -15.46
CA TRP A 7 -32.33 -27.05 -14.75
C TRP A 7 -33.21 -26.29 -15.74
N HIS A 8 -34.20 -27.00 -16.32
CA HIS A 8 -35.27 -26.40 -17.13
C HIS A 8 -36.28 -25.68 -16.24
N SER A 9 -35.88 -24.61 -15.62
CA SER A 9 -36.73 -23.57 -15.11
C SER A 9 -35.98 -22.25 -15.12
N ASP A 10 -36.65 -21.16 -15.40
CA ASP A 10 -36.15 -19.77 -15.29
C ASP A 10 -35.78 -19.38 -13.84
N ALA A 11 -35.70 -20.35 -12.93
CA ALA A 11 -35.40 -20.13 -11.52
C ALA A 11 -34.01 -19.56 -11.32
N ARG A 12 -33.95 -18.44 -10.66
CA ARG A 12 -32.71 -17.74 -10.34
C ARG A 12 -31.93 -18.39 -9.20
N TYR A 13 -32.63 -19.02 -8.27
CA TYR A 13 -32.04 -19.59 -7.06
C TYR A 13 -32.39 -21.08 -6.91
N VAL A 14 -31.43 -21.82 -6.30
CA VAL A 14 -31.63 -23.20 -5.85
C VAL A 14 -31.47 -23.23 -4.33
N ARG A 15 -32.47 -23.77 -3.63
CA ARG A 15 -32.47 -23.89 -2.18
C ARG A 15 -32.33 -25.34 -1.75
N VAL A 16 -31.50 -25.56 -0.71
CA VAL A 16 -31.34 -26.86 -0.05
C VAL A 16 -31.33 -26.59 1.45
N GLY A 17 -32.49 -26.69 2.11
CA GLY A 17 -32.67 -26.26 3.50
C GLY A 17 -32.40 -24.76 3.67
N SER A 18 -31.42 -24.41 4.52
CA SER A 18 -30.97 -23.03 4.71
C SER A 18 -29.89 -22.58 3.70
N LEU A 19 -29.37 -23.49 2.87
CA LEU A 19 -28.44 -23.17 1.79
C LEU A 19 -29.20 -22.64 0.58
N CYS A 20 -28.84 -21.45 0.08
CA CYS A 20 -29.36 -20.89 -1.14
C CYS A 20 -28.22 -20.59 -2.12
N LEU A 21 -28.41 -20.96 -3.40
CA LEU A 21 -27.45 -20.71 -4.47
C LEU A 21 -28.03 -19.73 -5.47
N ASP A 22 -27.32 -18.64 -5.76
CA ASP A 22 -27.62 -17.78 -6.90
C ASP A 22 -26.94 -18.36 -8.17
N LEU A 23 -27.73 -18.89 -9.08
CA LEU A 23 -27.26 -19.50 -10.32
C LEU A 23 -26.69 -18.47 -11.28
N HIS A 24 -27.19 -17.22 -11.26
CA HIS A 24 -26.71 -16.14 -12.12
C HIS A 24 -25.38 -15.56 -11.63
N GLN A 25 -25.26 -15.31 -10.33
CA GLN A 25 -24.06 -14.76 -9.73
C GLN A 25 -23.04 -15.84 -9.34
N ARG A 26 -23.43 -17.12 -9.43
CA ARG A 26 -22.59 -18.30 -9.17
C ARG A 26 -21.98 -18.29 -7.76
N ARG A 27 -22.79 -17.99 -6.76
CA ARG A 27 -22.36 -17.90 -5.36
C ARG A 27 -23.36 -18.59 -4.42
N ILE A 28 -22.90 -18.93 -3.24
CA ILE A 28 -23.73 -19.41 -2.14
C ILE A 28 -24.19 -18.19 -1.33
N VAL A 29 -25.48 -18.08 -1.07
CA VAL A 29 -26.11 -17.03 -0.27
C VAL A 29 -26.86 -17.65 0.92
N GLY A 30 -26.97 -16.93 2.03
CA GLY A 30 -27.77 -17.37 3.19
C GLY A 30 -27.01 -18.22 4.23
N ILE A 31 -25.69 -18.37 4.13
CA ILE A 31 -24.84 -18.98 5.15
C ILE A 31 -23.79 -17.95 5.58
N GLY A 32 -24.14 -17.02 6.45
CA GLY A 32 -23.21 -15.95 6.82
C GLY A 32 -22.91 -15.01 5.64
N PRO A 33 -21.69 -14.46 5.53
CA PRO A 33 -21.32 -13.64 4.38
C PRO A 33 -21.33 -14.49 3.10
N ASP A 34 -21.86 -13.93 2.01
CA ASP A 34 -21.90 -14.56 0.69
C ASP A 34 -20.56 -15.20 0.29
N VAL A 35 -20.56 -16.46 -0.12
CA VAL A 35 -19.35 -17.21 -0.45
C VAL A 35 -19.23 -17.31 -1.97
N ASP A 36 -18.24 -16.61 -2.52
CA ASP A 36 -17.85 -16.76 -3.93
C ASP A 36 -17.04 -18.04 -4.13
N LEU A 37 -17.54 -18.93 -5.00
CA LEU A 37 -16.86 -20.17 -5.36
C LEU A 37 -16.07 -20.00 -6.64
N PRO A 38 -14.82 -20.56 -6.74
CA PRO A 38 -14.15 -20.69 -8.02
C PRO A 38 -15.05 -21.41 -9.04
N ARG A 39 -15.01 -20.95 -10.29
CA ARG A 39 -15.92 -21.44 -11.35
C ARG A 39 -16.05 -22.95 -11.38
N ARG A 40 -14.94 -23.69 -11.31
CA ARG A 40 -14.92 -25.17 -11.37
C ARG A 40 -15.51 -25.82 -10.12
N VAL A 41 -15.38 -25.16 -8.96
CA VAL A 41 -15.97 -25.65 -7.70
C VAL A 41 -17.47 -25.44 -7.70
N PHE A 42 -17.96 -24.34 -8.26
CA PHE A 42 -19.39 -24.11 -8.47
C PHE A 42 -19.97 -25.08 -9.53
N ASP A 43 -19.26 -25.30 -10.64
CA ASP A 43 -19.64 -26.31 -11.65
C ASP A 43 -19.72 -27.71 -11.03
N LEU A 44 -18.78 -28.10 -10.15
CA LEU A 44 -18.84 -29.34 -9.40
C LEU A 44 -20.10 -29.41 -8.52
N LEU A 45 -20.42 -28.34 -7.80
CA LEU A 45 -21.64 -28.27 -6.98
C LEU A 45 -22.90 -28.45 -7.83
N LEU A 46 -22.98 -27.80 -8.99
CA LEU A 46 -24.10 -27.96 -9.92
C LEU A 46 -24.24 -29.39 -10.44
N ILE A 47 -23.11 -30.06 -10.77
CA ILE A 47 -23.13 -31.46 -11.21
C ILE A 47 -23.65 -32.35 -10.07
N LEU A 48 -23.20 -32.14 -8.85
CA LEU A 48 -23.64 -32.93 -7.70
C LEU A 48 -25.10 -32.67 -7.34
N LEU A 49 -25.57 -31.44 -7.43
CA LEU A 49 -26.97 -31.06 -7.23
C LEU A 49 -27.92 -31.59 -8.31
N SER A 50 -27.45 -31.76 -9.55
CA SER A 50 -28.28 -32.24 -10.66
C SER A 50 -28.68 -33.72 -10.52
N GLU A 51 -27.89 -34.48 -9.78
CA GLU A 51 -28.12 -35.91 -9.58
C GLU A 51 -27.80 -36.28 -8.11
N PRO A 52 -28.61 -35.83 -7.15
CA PRO A 52 -28.39 -36.13 -5.74
C PRO A 52 -28.58 -37.63 -5.45
N ASN A 53 -27.88 -38.11 -4.42
CA ASN A 53 -27.91 -39.52 -4.01
C ASN A 53 -27.37 -40.51 -5.05
N ARG A 54 -26.68 -40.01 -6.10
CA ARG A 54 -25.97 -40.81 -7.09
C ARG A 54 -24.46 -40.78 -6.81
N LEU A 55 -23.84 -41.95 -6.99
CA LEU A 55 -22.38 -42.01 -7.00
C LEU A 55 -21.84 -41.45 -8.34
N HIS A 56 -21.06 -40.39 -8.27
CA HIS A 56 -20.36 -39.82 -9.41
C HIS A 56 -18.93 -40.39 -9.48
N PRO A 57 -18.61 -41.26 -10.48
CA PRO A 57 -17.25 -41.74 -10.69
C PRO A 57 -16.25 -40.60 -10.93
N ARG A 58 -14.99 -40.79 -10.49
CA ARG A 58 -13.96 -39.75 -10.66
C ARG A 58 -13.76 -39.38 -12.13
N GLU A 59 -13.74 -40.37 -13.02
CA GLU A 59 -13.56 -40.17 -14.48
C GLU A 59 -14.70 -39.30 -15.03
N GLU A 60 -15.96 -39.60 -14.69
CA GLU A 60 -17.12 -38.83 -15.13
C GLU A 60 -17.02 -37.35 -14.64
N LEU A 61 -16.57 -37.11 -13.40
CA LEU A 61 -16.39 -35.76 -12.89
C LEU A 61 -15.24 -35.02 -13.59
N PHE A 62 -14.17 -35.75 -13.95
CA PHE A 62 -13.10 -35.20 -14.77
C PHE A 62 -13.56 -34.77 -16.14
N ASP A 63 -14.27 -35.64 -16.84
CA ASP A 63 -14.76 -35.37 -18.20
C ASP A 63 -15.77 -34.22 -18.23
N ARG A 64 -16.60 -34.09 -17.20
CA ARG A 64 -17.61 -33.01 -17.11
C ARG A 64 -16.98 -31.66 -16.66
N LEU A 65 -16.00 -31.68 -15.78
CA LEU A 65 -15.37 -30.47 -15.25
C LEU A 65 -14.22 -29.95 -16.12
N TRP A 66 -13.48 -30.84 -16.77
CA TRP A 66 -12.32 -30.49 -17.61
C TRP A 66 -12.35 -31.19 -18.97
N PRO A 67 -13.38 -30.94 -19.80
CA PRO A 67 -13.52 -31.62 -21.09
C PRO A 67 -12.31 -31.35 -21.98
N GLY A 68 -11.66 -32.42 -22.44
CA GLY A 68 -10.51 -32.35 -23.35
C GLY A 68 -9.18 -31.90 -22.71
N CYS A 69 -9.12 -31.78 -21.39
CA CYS A 69 -7.90 -31.41 -20.67
C CYS A 69 -7.38 -32.59 -19.83
N VAL A 70 -6.09 -32.88 -19.91
CA VAL A 70 -5.45 -33.83 -18.99
C VAL A 70 -5.12 -33.09 -17.71
N VAL A 71 -5.80 -33.45 -16.61
CA VAL A 71 -5.62 -32.83 -15.30
C VAL A 71 -5.26 -33.88 -14.26
N GLU A 72 -4.40 -33.52 -13.30
CA GLU A 72 -4.03 -34.42 -12.23
C GLU A 72 -5.18 -34.71 -11.26
N ASP A 73 -5.22 -35.91 -10.70
CA ASP A 73 -6.20 -36.41 -9.73
C ASP A 73 -6.35 -35.49 -8.49
N LYS A 74 -5.28 -34.78 -8.16
CA LYS A 74 -5.27 -33.79 -7.07
C LYS A 74 -6.25 -32.62 -7.28
N ASN A 75 -6.54 -32.26 -8.52
CA ASN A 75 -7.40 -31.11 -8.83
C ASN A 75 -8.86 -31.35 -8.46
N LEU A 76 -9.38 -32.57 -8.72
CA LEU A 76 -10.72 -32.95 -8.29
C LEU A 76 -10.83 -33.02 -6.76
N SER A 77 -9.84 -33.66 -6.12
CA SER A 77 -9.79 -33.77 -4.66
C SER A 77 -9.73 -32.37 -3.99
N ARG A 78 -8.97 -31.44 -4.57
CA ARG A 78 -8.92 -30.04 -4.13
C ARG A 78 -10.25 -29.31 -4.32
N SER A 79 -10.92 -29.53 -5.46
CA SER A 79 -12.23 -28.93 -5.73
C SER A 79 -13.30 -29.41 -4.74
N VAL A 80 -13.30 -30.70 -4.43
CA VAL A 80 -14.18 -31.28 -3.40
C VAL A 80 -13.86 -30.74 -2.00
N TRP A 81 -12.59 -30.59 -1.66
CA TRP A 81 -12.19 -29.99 -0.38
C TRP A 81 -12.65 -28.52 -0.25
N LEU A 82 -12.48 -27.73 -1.33
CA LEU A 82 -12.95 -26.34 -1.38
C LEU A 82 -14.47 -26.27 -1.23
N LEU A 83 -15.19 -27.17 -1.89
CA LEU A 83 -16.64 -27.22 -1.81
C LEU A 83 -17.12 -27.58 -0.41
N ARG A 84 -16.51 -28.56 0.25
CA ARG A 84 -16.80 -28.90 1.64
C ARG A 84 -16.55 -27.74 2.60
N LYS A 85 -15.47 -27.00 2.36
CA LYS A 85 -15.15 -25.82 3.15
C LYS A 85 -16.18 -24.70 2.96
N ALA A 86 -16.66 -24.52 1.75
CA ALA A 86 -17.68 -23.52 1.42
C ALA A 86 -19.06 -23.86 1.99
N LEU A 87 -19.40 -25.14 2.06
CA LEU A 87 -20.66 -25.63 2.68
C LEU A 87 -20.68 -25.48 4.22
N GLY A 88 -19.52 -25.28 4.82
CA GLY A 88 -19.38 -25.14 6.27
C GLY A 88 -19.36 -26.47 7.01
N ASP A 89 -18.99 -26.41 8.30
CA ASP A 89 -18.81 -27.62 9.13
C ASP A 89 -20.09 -28.45 9.32
N GLU A 90 -21.24 -27.80 9.28
CA GLU A 90 -22.54 -28.42 9.44
C GLU A 90 -22.96 -29.25 8.21
N ARG A 91 -22.53 -28.88 7.01
CA ARG A 91 -22.99 -29.48 5.73
C ARG A 91 -21.88 -30.16 4.93
N LYS A 92 -20.63 -30.16 5.43
CA LYS A 92 -19.51 -30.84 4.76
C LYS A 92 -19.73 -32.34 4.57
N HIS A 93 -20.59 -32.94 5.42
CA HIS A 93 -20.95 -34.37 5.37
C HIS A 93 -21.84 -34.69 4.17
N TRP A 94 -22.55 -33.73 3.59
CA TRP A 94 -23.36 -33.93 2.39
C TRP A 94 -22.53 -34.45 1.20
N ILE A 95 -21.23 -34.20 1.17
CA ILE A 95 -20.35 -34.75 0.16
C ILE A 95 -19.54 -35.88 0.77
N ARG A 96 -19.93 -37.10 0.46
CA ARG A 96 -19.25 -38.32 0.93
C ARG A 96 -18.25 -38.83 -0.10
N THR A 97 -17.03 -39.17 0.35
CA THR A 97 -16.03 -39.81 -0.51
C THR A 97 -16.22 -41.32 -0.45
N VAL A 98 -16.43 -41.96 -1.60
CA VAL A 98 -16.43 -43.41 -1.73
C VAL A 98 -15.05 -43.82 -2.25
N THR A 99 -14.25 -44.44 -1.37
CA THR A 99 -12.85 -44.79 -1.65
C THR A 99 -12.71 -45.56 -2.97
N LYS A 100 -11.83 -45.07 -3.87
CA LYS A 100 -11.55 -45.63 -5.20
C LYS A 100 -12.72 -45.59 -6.21
N ALA A 101 -13.91 -45.15 -5.86
CA ALA A 101 -15.08 -45.10 -6.73
C ALA A 101 -15.43 -43.65 -7.15
N GLY A 102 -15.52 -42.68 -6.22
CA GLY A 102 -15.92 -41.34 -6.56
C GLY A 102 -16.48 -40.53 -5.41
N TYR A 103 -17.44 -39.67 -5.71
CA TYR A 103 -18.10 -38.82 -4.72
C TYR A 103 -19.62 -38.97 -4.81
N LEU A 104 -20.27 -38.87 -3.65
CA LEU A 104 -21.71 -38.98 -3.49
C LEU A 104 -22.19 -37.71 -2.77
N PHE A 105 -23.28 -37.10 -3.24
CA PHE A 105 -23.88 -35.92 -2.62
C PHE A 105 -25.23 -36.31 -2.01
N GLU A 106 -25.31 -36.28 -0.71
CA GLU A 106 -26.46 -36.69 0.10
C GLU A 106 -26.90 -35.52 0.98
N PRO A 107 -27.68 -34.54 0.44
CA PRO A 107 -28.18 -33.43 1.24
C PRO A 107 -29.31 -33.89 2.19
N ASP A 108 -29.32 -33.32 3.40
CA ASP A 108 -30.36 -33.64 4.42
C ASP A 108 -31.74 -33.05 4.10
N HIS A 109 -31.82 -32.18 3.09
CA HIS A 109 -33.03 -31.46 2.71
C HIS A 109 -33.32 -31.59 1.23
N PRO A 110 -34.61 -31.48 0.81
CA PRO A 110 -34.99 -31.49 -0.59
C PRO A 110 -34.38 -30.27 -1.32
N ILE A 111 -34.08 -30.48 -2.63
CA ILE A 111 -33.57 -29.45 -3.52
C ILE A 111 -34.76 -28.77 -4.19
N GLU A 112 -34.90 -27.46 -3.99
CA GLU A 112 -36.02 -26.68 -4.52
C GLU A 112 -35.51 -25.52 -5.38
N ALA A 113 -36.11 -25.35 -6.56
CA ALA A 113 -35.89 -24.18 -7.40
C ALA A 113 -36.82 -23.05 -6.94
N VAL A 114 -36.28 -21.84 -6.71
CA VAL A 114 -37.03 -20.67 -6.23
C VAL A 114 -36.66 -19.42 -7.02
N ASP A 115 -37.64 -18.57 -7.30
CA ASP A 115 -37.42 -17.36 -8.11
C ASP A 115 -37.03 -16.13 -7.27
N THR A 116 -37.30 -16.16 -5.97
CA THR A 116 -37.01 -15.07 -5.03
C THR A 116 -36.23 -15.59 -3.82
N LEU A 117 -35.32 -14.80 -3.29
CA LEU A 117 -34.67 -15.14 -2.02
C LEU A 117 -35.69 -15.13 -0.89
N PRO A 118 -35.90 -16.25 -0.16
CA PRO A 118 -36.74 -16.25 1.02
C PRO A 118 -36.11 -15.35 2.08
N ALA A 119 -36.99 -14.51 2.74
CA ALA A 119 -36.57 -13.75 3.91
C ALA A 119 -36.08 -14.73 5.00
N ILE A 120 -34.88 -14.48 5.53
CA ILE A 120 -34.31 -15.29 6.61
C ILE A 120 -35.16 -15.06 7.85
N GLU A 121 -36.03 -16.01 8.20
CA GLU A 121 -36.67 -16.04 9.52
C GLU A 121 -35.60 -16.35 10.56
N ALA A 122 -35.34 -15.37 11.42
CA ALA A 122 -34.55 -15.58 12.62
C ALA A 122 -35.32 -16.53 13.57
N THR A 123 -34.70 -17.64 13.92
CA THR A 123 -35.21 -18.59 14.92
C THR A 123 -35.41 -17.87 16.26
N PRO A 124 -36.56 -18.00 16.94
CA PRO A 124 -36.77 -17.31 18.21
C PRO A 124 -36.01 -18.02 19.34
N GLU A 125 -35.17 -17.30 20.04
CA GLU A 125 -34.79 -17.67 21.42
C GLU A 125 -35.96 -17.38 22.35
N GLU A 126 -36.27 -18.36 23.23
CA GLU A 126 -37.35 -18.27 24.25
C GLU A 126 -37.09 -17.15 25.27
N PRO A 127 -38.14 -16.55 25.82
CA PRO A 127 -38.03 -15.35 26.66
C PRO A 127 -37.91 -15.69 28.16
N SER A 128 -37.10 -14.95 28.86
CA SER A 128 -37.16 -14.86 30.32
C SER A 128 -37.62 -13.48 30.75
N ASP A 129 -38.71 -13.54 31.50
CA ASP A 129 -39.53 -12.54 32.16
C ASP A 129 -38.90 -11.22 32.63
N ALA A 130 -39.51 -10.11 32.34
CA ALA A 130 -40.28 -9.25 33.23
C ALA A 130 -40.56 -7.86 32.62
N ALA A 131 -41.83 -7.61 32.49
CA ALA A 131 -42.48 -6.36 32.04
C ALA A 131 -42.54 -5.28 33.19
N PRO A 132 -43.14 -4.08 33.03
CA PRO A 132 -44.14 -3.70 32.03
C PRO A 132 -44.06 -2.27 31.43
N SER A 133 -44.52 -2.16 30.23
CA SER A 133 -45.49 -1.27 29.53
C SER A 133 -45.91 0.08 30.18
N LEU A 134 -46.14 1.10 29.41
CA LEU A 134 -47.19 1.47 28.49
C LEU A 134 -46.97 2.90 27.89
N PRO A 135 -47.85 3.45 27.06
CA PRO A 135 -47.94 3.30 25.62
C PRO A 135 -48.14 4.63 24.84
N VAL A 136 -48.30 4.46 23.50
CA VAL A 136 -49.25 5.20 22.60
C VAL A 136 -48.75 6.56 22.06
N ALA A 137 -48.93 6.94 20.84
CA ALA A 137 -49.70 6.50 19.70
C ALA A 137 -49.12 7.05 18.40
N MET A 138 -49.37 6.27 17.39
CA MET A 138 -49.60 6.61 16.01
C MET A 138 -50.28 8.00 15.77
N ASP A 139 -49.80 8.69 14.72
CA ASP A 139 -50.77 8.87 13.64
C ASP A 139 -50.05 9.07 12.29
N THR A 140 -50.66 8.45 11.34
CA THR A 140 -50.41 8.37 9.91
C THR A 140 -50.79 9.65 9.19
N ALA A 141 -50.16 10.03 8.11
CA ALA A 141 -50.72 10.03 6.77
C ALA A 141 -49.87 10.81 5.77
N GLN A 142 -49.54 10.15 4.69
CA GLN A 142 -49.35 10.72 3.34
C GLN A 142 -50.73 10.99 2.72
N PRO A 143 -50.87 11.44 1.47
CA PRO A 143 -50.11 12.43 0.67
C PRO A 143 -51.03 13.37 -0.13
N ALA A 144 -50.42 14.11 -1.04
CA ALA A 144 -50.93 14.48 -2.36
C ALA A 144 -51.66 15.81 -2.60
N ASP A 145 -51.20 16.35 -3.69
CA ASP A 145 -51.89 17.01 -4.81
C ASP A 145 -52.20 18.51 -4.74
N THR A 146 -51.41 19.12 -5.66
CA THR A 146 -51.90 20.09 -6.69
C THR A 146 -53.20 20.82 -6.44
N ILE A 147 -53.19 22.13 -6.66
CA ILE A 147 -54.07 22.81 -7.60
C ILE A 147 -53.68 24.32 -7.69
N GLU A 148 -53.65 24.74 -8.96
CA GLU A 148 -53.69 26.09 -9.49
C GLU A 148 -54.74 27.01 -8.88
N ALA A 149 -54.50 28.31 -8.90
CA ALA A 149 -55.35 29.25 -9.59
C ALA A 149 -54.98 30.72 -9.24
N GLU A 150 -54.69 31.44 -10.24
CA GLU A 150 -54.97 32.88 -10.37
C GLU A 150 -56.47 33.19 -10.15
N PRO A 151 -56.97 34.42 -10.22
CA PRO A 151 -56.39 35.71 -10.55
C PRO A 151 -57.01 36.90 -9.80
N ALA A 152 -56.74 38.05 -10.40
CA ALA A 152 -57.49 39.35 -10.41
C ALA A 152 -56.92 40.44 -9.48
N ASP A 153 -56.90 41.67 -9.79
CA ASP A 153 -57.18 42.53 -10.97
C ASP A 153 -56.98 43.98 -10.48
N ASP A 154 -56.93 44.88 -11.44
CA ASP A 154 -57.17 46.29 -11.36
C ASP A 154 -55.98 47.24 -11.11
N GLY A 155 -55.63 47.98 -12.16
CA GLY A 155 -56.05 49.34 -12.41
C GLY A 155 -55.01 50.17 -13.18
N GLU A 156 -55.37 50.42 -14.39
CA GLU A 156 -55.27 51.60 -15.20
C GLU A 156 -54.08 52.60 -15.10
N GLY A 157 -53.51 52.93 -16.26
CA GLY A 157 -52.98 54.26 -16.44
C GLY A 157 -51.98 54.49 -17.56
N PHE A 158 -52.46 54.68 -18.81
CA PHE A 158 -51.93 55.58 -19.91
C PHE A 158 -50.53 55.39 -20.51
N ARG A 159 -50.60 55.21 -21.85
CA ARG A 159 -49.59 55.44 -22.91
C ARG A 159 -49.20 56.89 -23.05
N PRO A 160 -48.04 57.26 -23.69
CA PRO A 160 -47.86 57.08 -25.11
C PRO A 160 -46.44 56.77 -25.65
N ILE A 161 -46.46 56.07 -26.75
CA ILE A 161 -45.79 56.10 -28.06
C ILE A 161 -44.36 56.69 -28.18
N ALA A 162 -43.49 55.83 -28.74
CA ALA A 162 -42.47 55.93 -29.76
C ALA A 162 -41.04 56.36 -29.40
N ALA A 163 -40.15 55.50 -29.65
CA ALA A 163 -39.06 55.67 -30.61
C ALA A 163 -38.37 54.30 -30.82
N VAL A 164 -38.37 53.83 -32.03
CA VAL A 164 -37.72 52.59 -32.48
C VAL A 164 -36.24 52.83 -32.44
N ASP A 165 -35.57 52.12 -31.52
CA ASP A 165 -34.12 52.14 -31.45
C ASP A 165 -33.55 50.91 -32.17
N HIS A 166 -33.20 51.12 -33.46
CA HIS A 166 -32.58 50.12 -34.32
C HIS A 166 -31.17 49.70 -33.85
N GLN A 167 -30.58 50.33 -32.85
CA GLN A 167 -29.25 50.01 -32.36
C GLN A 167 -29.20 48.82 -31.36
N ARG A 168 -30.30 48.52 -30.66
CA ARG A 168 -30.34 47.39 -29.71
C ARG A 168 -30.39 46.01 -30.36
N HIS A 169 -30.97 45.91 -31.58
CA HIS A 169 -31.04 44.63 -32.29
C HIS A 169 -29.71 44.25 -32.95
N ALA A 170 -28.91 45.22 -33.39
CA ALA A 170 -27.56 44.95 -33.91
C ALA A 170 -26.58 44.47 -32.83
N ALA A 171 -26.70 45.01 -31.61
CA ALA A 171 -25.87 44.57 -30.48
C ALA A 171 -26.22 43.14 -29.97
N ILE A 172 -27.51 42.80 -29.97
CA ILE A 172 -27.98 41.45 -29.56
C ILE A 172 -27.58 40.40 -30.61
N PHE A 173 -27.67 40.70 -31.90
CA PHE A 173 -27.21 39.80 -32.96
C PHE A 173 -25.69 39.71 -33.02
N GLY A 174 -24.96 40.76 -32.71
CA GLY A 174 -23.50 40.74 -32.61
C GLY A 174 -23.02 39.89 -31.42
N MET A 175 -23.66 40.01 -30.24
CA MET A 175 -23.33 39.20 -29.06
C MET A 175 -23.74 37.72 -29.24
N ALA A 176 -24.87 37.44 -29.85
CA ALA A 176 -25.29 36.07 -30.15
C ALA A 176 -24.34 35.42 -31.17
N SER A 177 -23.92 36.16 -32.19
CA SER A 177 -22.92 35.65 -33.15
C SER A 177 -21.54 35.46 -32.53
N LEU A 178 -21.13 36.31 -31.59
CA LEU A 178 -19.87 36.18 -30.87
C LEU A 178 -19.91 34.97 -29.91
N LEU A 179 -21.04 34.73 -29.24
CA LEU A 179 -21.24 33.57 -28.37
C LEU A 179 -21.25 32.25 -29.16
N VAL A 180 -21.87 32.24 -30.36
CA VAL A 180 -21.85 31.06 -31.24
C VAL A 180 -20.43 30.83 -31.80
N LEU A 181 -19.70 31.87 -32.16
CA LEU A 181 -18.29 31.75 -32.58
C LEU A 181 -17.38 31.30 -31.43
N MET A 182 -17.62 31.79 -30.22
CA MET A 182 -16.87 31.38 -29.04
C MET A 182 -17.20 29.92 -28.66
N ALA A 183 -18.46 29.51 -28.72
CA ALA A 183 -18.86 28.11 -28.50
C ALA A 183 -18.30 27.18 -29.59
N ALA A 184 -18.28 27.62 -30.85
CA ALA A 184 -17.64 26.91 -31.96
C ALA A 184 -16.11 26.81 -31.76
N MET A 185 -15.47 27.88 -31.33
CA MET A 185 -14.04 27.87 -30.99
C MET A 185 -13.74 26.97 -29.83
N ILE A 186 -14.55 26.99 -28.76
CA ILE A 186 -14.43 26.09 -27.63
C ILE A 186 -14.69 24.63 -28.05
N GLY A 187 -15.67 24.41 -28.92
CA GLY A 187 -15.95 23.10 -29.51
C GLY A 187 -14.81 22.62 -30.40
N ILE A 188 -14.23 23.49 -31.24
CA ILE A 188 -13.09 23.14 -32.10
C ILE A 188 -11.81 22.94 -31.29
N THR A 189 -11.55 23.79 -30.29
CA THR A 189 -10.39 23.58 -29.39
C THR A 189 -10.58 22.36 -28.52
N GLY A 190 -11.77 22.10 -27.99
CA GLY A 190 -12.09 20.86 -27.28
C GLY A 190 -11.94 19.63 -28.18
N TRP A 191 -12.41 19.70 -29.43
CA TRP A 191 -12.24 18.63 -30.41
C TRP A 191 -10.77 18.43 -30.84
N LEU A 192 -10.02 19.54 -31.03
CA LEU A 192 -8.57 19.49 -31.31
C LEU A 192 -7.78 18.92 -30.14
N VAL A 193 -8.10 19.31 -28.91
CA VAL A 193 -7.48 18.78 -27.69
C VAL A 193 -7.82 17.29 -27.50
N THR A 194 -9.08 16.91 -27.68
CA THR A 194 -9.45 15.48 -27.61
C THR A 194 -8.84 14.68 -28.75
N ARG A 195 -8.73 15.25 -29.94
CA ARG A 195 -8.07 14.59 -31.08
C ARG A 195 -6.55 14.50 -30.93
N GLN A 196 -5.92 15.44 -30.22
CA GLN A 196 -4.49 15.33 -29.85
C GLN A 196 -4.26 14.26 -28.78
N HIS A 197 -5.26 14.02 -27.90
CA HIS A 197 -5.17 12.99 -26.88
C HIS A 197 -5.61 11.60 -27.36
N THR A 198 -6.25 11.49 -28.53
CA THR A 198 -6.71 10.22 -29.12
C THR A 198 -5.95 9.82 -30.40
N ALA A 199 -4.89 10.51 -30.76
CA ALA A 199 -4.00 10.02 -31.81
C ALA A 199 -3.37 8.71 -31.28
N PRO A 200 -3.56 7.57 -31.96
CA PRO A 200 -2.93 6.34 -31.54
C PRO A 200 -1.43 6.56 -31.48
N VAL A 201 -0.83 6.26 -30.33
CA VAL A 201 0.62 6.34 -30.17
C VAL A 201 1.22 5.42 -31.24
N PRO A 202 2.08 5.93 -32.13
CA PRO A 202 2.65 5.10 -33.17
C PRO A 202 3.36 3.91 -32.52
N GLY A 203 2.94 2.72 -32.86
CA GLY A 203 3.58 1.47 -32.43
C GLY A 203 5.04 1.42 -32.90
N PRO A 204 5.82 0.46 -32.45
CA PRO A 204 7.21 0.31 -32.87
C PRO A 204 7.28 0.19 -34.41
N SER A 205 8.21 0.89 -35.02
CA SER A 205 8.36 0.94 -36.47
C SER A 205 8.84 -0.39 -37.07
N ALA A 206 9.42 -1.28 -36.24
CA ALA A 206 9.86 -2.60 -36.59
C ALA A 206 9.77 -3.55 -35.39
N ALA A 207 9.37 -4.78 -35.63
CA ALA A 207 9.42 -5.86 -34.65
C ALA A 207 10.42 -6.92 -35.11
N ILE A 208 11.35 -7.30 -34.25
CA ILE A 208 12.37 -8.31 -34.53
C ILE A 208 12.26 -9.40 -33.45
N ALA A 209 11.99 -10.62 -33.85
CA ALA A 209 12.06 -11.78 -33.00
C ALA A 209 13.45 -12.42 -33.15
N LEU A 210 14.20 -12.45 -32.03
CA LEU A 210 15.53 -13.04 -32.01
C LEU A 210 15.45 -14.41 -31.31
N ILE A 211 15.89 -15.46 -31.99
CA ILE A 211 15.80 -16.84 -31.51
C ILE A 211 17.19 -17.46 -31.53
N GLU A 212 17.66 -17.92 -30.38
CA GLU A 212 18.81 -18.81 -30.29
C GLU A 212 18.39 -20.24 -30.60
N VAL A 213 18.93 -20.83 -31.68
CA VAL A 213 18.65 -22.20 -32.05
C VAL A 213 19.72 -23.10 -31.42
N ARG A 214 19.27 -24.07 -30.65
CA ARG A 214 20.15 -25.12 -30.09
C ARG A 214 20.40 -26.19 -31.14
N ASP A 215 21.67 -26.47 -31.42
CA ASP A 215 22.06 -27.63 -32.18
C ASP A 215 22.22 -28.81 -31.20
N PRO A 216 21.39 -29.89 -31.34
CA PRO A 216 21.48 -31.04 -30.42
C PRO A 216 22.84 -31.72 -30.42
N GLY A 217 23.60 -31.58 -31.50
CA GLY A 217 24.93 -32.17 -31.67
C GLY A 217 26.07 -31.30 -31.10
N ASN A 218 25.78 -30.07 -30.63
CA ASN A 218 26.79 -29.15 -30.13
C ASN A 218 26.59 -28.87 -28.66
N ALA A 219 27.49 -29.34 -27.81
CA ALA A 219 27.46 -29.09 -26.36
C ALA A 219 27.76 -27.62 -25.99
N ASP A 220 28.45 -26.89 -26.86
CA ASP A 220 28.94 -25.54 -26.65
C ASP A 220 27.98 -24.48 -27.17
N ARG A 221 27.20 -23.90 -26.32
CA ARG A 221 26.24 -22.82 -26.64
C ARG A 221 26.83 -21.42 -26.65
N TRP A 222 27.96 -21.22 -25.98
CA TRP A 222 28.48 -19.88 -25.70
C TRP A 222 28.69 -19.02 -26.97
N PRO A 223 29.02 -19.56 -28.18
CA PRO A 223 29.21 -18.71 -29.36
C PRO A 223 27.88 -18.15 -29.90
N SER A 224 26.83 -18.97 -29.99
CA SER A 224 25.47 -18.51 -30.36
C SER A 224 24.92 -17.58 -29.29
N ARG A 225 25.11 -17.92 -28.03
CA ARG A 225 24.60 -17.13 -26.88
C ARG A 225 25.24 -15.75 -26.84
N LEU A 226 26.57 -15.65 -26.94
CA LEU A 226 27.25 -14.37 -26.99
C LEU A 226 26.77 -13.49 -28.15
N SER A 227 26.61 -14.09 -29.33
CA SER A 227 26.12 -13.41 -30.54
C SER A 227 24.69 -12.91 -30.38
N TYR A 228 23.84 -13.73 -29.77
CA TYR A 228 22.47 -13.38 -29.43
C TYR A 228 22.41 -12.17 -28.47
N GLU A 229 23.10 -12.24 -27.34
CA GLU A 229 23.10 -11.18 -26.32
C GLU A 229 23.67 -9.86 -26.86
N TRP A 230 24.76 -9.94 -27.64
CA TRP A 230 25.36 -8.75 -28.22
C TRP A 230 24.45 -8.06 -29.23
N LEU A 231 23.79 -8.83 -30.08
CA LEU A 231 22.80 -8.32 -31.03
C LEU A 231 21.53 -7.81 -30.31
N ALA A 232 21.04 -8.53 -29.31
CA ALA A 232 19.89 -8.13 -28.51
C ALA A 232 20.12 -6.80 -27.79
N TRP A 233 21.32 -6.60 -27.23
CA TRP A 233 21.69 -5.33 -26.60
C TRP A 233 21.70 -4.16 -27.58
N LYS A 234 22.26 -4.37 -28.79
CA LYS A 234 22.31 -3.34 -29.84
C LYS A 234 20.88 -3.02 -30.34
N LEU A 235 20.08 -4.01 -30.65
CA LEU A 235 18.70 -3.84 -31.13
C LEU A 235 17.82 -3.19 -30.05
N GLY A 236 17.89 -3.64 -28.83
CA GLY A 236 17.19 -3.05 -27.69
C GLY A 236 17.66 -1.63 -27.34
N GLY A 237 18.77 -1.19 -27.92
CA GLY A 237 19.25 0.20 -27.88
C GLY A 237 18.56 1.14 -28.88
N ILE A 238 17.81 0.59 -29.83
CA ILE A 238 17.08 1.37 -30.85
C ILE A 238 15.61 1.51 -30.39
N PRO A 239 15.16 2.72 -30.03
CA PRO A 239 13.87 2.90 -29.32
C PRO A 239 12.62 2.42 -30.06
N ASP A 240 12.64 2.53 -31.41
CA ASP A 240 11.45 2.20 -32.23
C ASP A 240 11.50 0.74 -32.73
N VAL A 241 12.36 -0.10 -32.15
CA VAL A 241 12.47 -1.52 -32.46
C VAL A 241 11.93 -2.31 -31.27
N ALA A 242 10.86 -3.06 -31.47
CA ALA A 242 10.40 -4.04 -30.50
C ALA A 242 11.22 -5.33 -30.65
N LEU A 243 11.98 -5.68 -29.65
CA LEU A 243 12.66 -6.96 -29.58
C LEU A 243 11.72 -7.98 -28.92
N LEU A 244 11.43 -9.08 -29.63
CA LEU A 244 10.53 -10.14 -29.16
C LEU A 244 11.34 -11.36 -28.76
N THR A 245 10.99 -11.94 -27.62
CA THR A 245 11.49 -13.24 -27.18
C THR A 245 10.73 -14.38 -27.89
N PRO A 246 11.25 -15.61 -27.90
CA PRO A 246 10.52 -16.76 -28.45
C PRO A 246 9.14 -16.97 -27.83
N SER A 247 9.03 -16.77 -26.51
CA SER A 247 7.76 -16.88 -25.77
C SER A 247 6.75 -15.80 -26.17
N GLU A 248 7.23 -14.59 -26.44
CA GLU A 248 6.41 -13.47 -26.94
C GLU A 248 5.93 -13.69 -28.37
N LEU A 249 6.79 -14.26 -29.20
CA LEU A 249 6.42 -14.63 -30.57
C LEU A 249 5.32 -15.70 -30.54
N ALA A 250 5.47 -16.71 -29.70
CA ALA A 250 4.49 -17.79 -29.54
C ALA A 250 3.15 -17.34 -28.95
N ALA A 251 3.16 -16.31 -28.09
CA ALA A 251 1.96 -15.77 -27.45
C ALA A 251 1.11 -14.85 -28.36
N ARG A 252 1.60 -14.48 -29.55
CA ARG A 252 0.84 -13.66 -30.51
C ARG A 252 -0.11 -14.50 -31.30
N SER A 253 -1.39 -14.14 -31.33
CA SER A 253 -2.34 -14.65 -32.27
C SER A 253 -2.19 -13.93 -33.63
N ASP A 254 -2.40 -14.66 -34.75
CA ASP A 254 -2.08 -14.34 -36.16
C ASP A 254 -2.66 -13.02 -36.74
N ALA A 255 -3.26 -12.15 -35.97
CA ALA A 255 -4.13 -11.12 -36.51
C ALA A 255 -3.52 -9.69 -36.61
N ILE A 256 -2.28 -9.42 -36.13
CA ILE A 256 -1.77 -8.03 -36.06
C ILE A 256 -0.35 -7.93 -36.63
N THR A 257 -0.23 -7.24 -37.75
CA THR A 257 1.02 -6.82 -38.40
C THR A 257 1.60 -5.54 -37.81
N PRO A 258 2.89 -5.47 -37.51
CA PRO A 258 3.90 -5.19 -38.50
C PRO A 258 4.68 -6.48 -38.87
N ARG A 259 5.28 -6.52 -40.04
CA ARG A 259 6.14 -7.65 -40.46
C ARG A 259 7.18 -7.90 -39.35
N ILE A 260 7.10 -9.05 -38.70
CA ILE A 260 8.07 -9.45 -37.70
C ILE A 260 9.24 -10.07 -38.43
N ALA A 261 10.41 -9.48 -38.33
CA ALA A 261 11.63 -10.12 -38.80
C ALA A 261 12.06 -11.18 -37.80
N VAL A 262 12.05 -12.45 -38.19
CA VAL A 262 12.52 -13.53 -37.31
C VAL A 262 13.96 -13.86 -37.67
N VAL A 263 14.84 -13.77 -36.67
CA VAL A 263 16.28 -14.04 -36.81
C VAL A 263 16.65 -15.23 -35.95
N PHE A 264 17.12 -16.30 -36.60
CA PHE A 264 17.62 -17.49 -35.91
C PHE A 264 19.13 -17.44 -35.84
N ILE A 265 19.71 -17.53 -34.63
CA ILE A 265 21.15 -17.59 -34.41
C ILE A 265 21.50 -18.99 -33.90
N SER A 266 22.50 -19.62 -34.54
CA SER A 266 23.02 -20.93 -34.16
C SER A 266 24.54 -20.96 -34.25
N SER A 267 25.15 -21.92 -33.55
CA SER A 267 26.56 -22.22 -33.66
C SER A 267 26.77 -23.73 -33.82
N ALA A 268 27.75 -24.13 -34.59
CA ALA A 268 28.11 -25.53 -34.76
C ALA A 268 29.66 -25.69 -34.80
N THR A 269 30.12 -26.82 -34.29
CA THR A 269 31.53 -27.25 -34.41
C THR A 269 31.56 -28.40 -35.41
N PRO A 270 32.14 -28.21 -36.60
CA PRO A 270 32.18 -29.28 -37.63
C PRO A 270 32.94 -30.53 -37.10
N PRO A 271 32.39 -31.73 -37.31
CA PRO A 271 33.05 -32.96 -36.83
C PRO A 271 34.49 -33.13 -37.34
N ASN A 272 34.74 -32.63 -38.56
CA ASN A 272 36.05 -32.75 -39.22
C ASN A 272 37.02 -31.58 -38.85
N ALA A 273 36.57 -30.62 -38.04
CA ALA A 273 37.37 -29.45 -37.65
C ALA A 273 36.99 -29.00 -36.22
N PRO A 274 37.42 -29.73 -35.17
CA PRO A 274 37.00 -29.52 -33.80
C PRO A 274 37.42 -28.15 -33.23
N ASN A 275 38.45 -27.51 -33.85
CA ASN A 275 38.87 -26.15 -33.48
C ASN A 275 38.21 -25.06 -34.32
N GLN A 276 37.23 -25.38 -35.14
CA GLN A 276 36.52 -24.41 -35.97
C GLN A 276 35.08 -24.24 -35.46
N ILE A 277 34.65 -23.02 -35.25
CA ILE A 277 33.26 -22.67 -34.95
C ILE A 277 32.63 -22.02 -36.16
N VAL A 278 31.42 -22.42 -36.45
CA VAL A 278 30.56 -21.86 -37.50
C VAL A 278 29.40 -21.14 -36.81
N LEU A 279 29.36 -19.80 -36.92
CA LEU A 279 28.23 -18.99 -36.51
C LEU A 279 27.32 -18.75 -37.69
N ARG A 280 26.00 -19.01 -37.51
CA ARG A 280 24.97 -18.83 -38.53
C ARG A 280 23.88 -17.93 -38.02
N ALA A 281 23.41 -17.03 -38.92
CA ALA A 281 22.15 -16.32 -38.74
C ALA A 281 21.25 -16.55 -39.95
N ARG A 282 20.06 -17.11 -39.72
CA ARG A 282 19.03 -17.27 -40.75
C ARG A 282 17.91 -16.29 -40.51
N PHE A 283 17.48 -15.58 -41.53
CA PHE A 283 16.38 -14.61 -41.47
C PHE A 283 15.71 -14.47 -42.83
N GLU A 284 14.48 -13.98 -42.84
CA GLU A 284 13.76 -13.66 -44.06
C GLU A 284 14.01 -12.19 -44.44
N ASP A 285 14.43 -11.96 -45.70
CA ASP A 285 14.58 -10.64 -46.29
C ASP A 285 13.82 -10.56 -47.60
N ALA A 286 12.82 -9.66 -47.67
CA ALA A 286 11.95 -9.48 -48.85
C ALA A 286 11.32 -10.76 -49.40
N GLY A 287 10.87 -11.67 -48.52
CA GLY A 287 10.22 -12.96 -48.89
C GLY A 287 11.21 -14.02 -49.29
N ARG A 288 12.50 -13.85 -49.06
CA ARG A 288 13.55 -14.83 -49.32
C ARG A 288 14.33 -15.20 -48.07
N ASP A 289 14.52 -16.47 -47.85
CA ASP A 289 15.42 -16.99 -46.84
C ASP A 289 16.86 -16.54 -47.12
N ARG A 290 17.44 -15.88 -46.15
CA ARG A 290 18.83 -15.39 -46.14
C ARG A 290 19.61 -16.12 -45.08
N ASN A 291 20.89 -16.36 -45.35
CA ASN A 291 21.83 -16.95 -44.41
C ASN A 291 23.12 -16.15 -44.40
N ILE A 292 23.59 -15.87 -43.20
CA ILE A 292 24.94 -15.31 -42.96
C ILE A 292 25.69 -16.39 -42.21
N GLU A 293 26.83 -16.80 -42.74
CA GLU A 293 27.71 -17.81 -42.14
C GLU A 293 29.13 -17.23 -41.96
N LEU A 294 29.63 -17.31 -40.75
CA LEU A 294 30.97 -16.91 -40.39
C LEU A 294 31.71 -18.11 -39.78
N ARG A 295 32.99 -18.30 -40.18
CA ARG A 295 33.81 -19.42 -39.71
C ARG A 295 35.09 -18.88 -39.10
N GLY A 296 35.54 -19.47 -37.97
CA GLY A 296 36.74 -19.05 -37.28
C GLY A 296 37.11 -19.96 -36.12
N SER A 297 38.23 -19.68 -35.48
CA SER A 297 38.62 -20.36 -34.23
C SER A 297 37.76 -19.86 -33.03
N PRO A 298 37.75 -20.60 -31.91
CA PRO A 298 37.09 -20.17 -30.70
C PRO A 298 37.52 -18.75 -30.26
N GLU A 299 38.75 -18.41 -30.39
CA GLU A 299 39.30 -17.08 -30.04
C GLU A 299 38.72 -15.95 -30.91
N GLN A 300 38.28 -16.27 -32.13
CA GLN A 300 37.74 -15.33 -33.11
C GLN A 300 36.24 -15.09 -32.94
N VAL A 301 35.56 -15.88 -32.10
CA VAL A 301 34.10 -15.80 -31.93
C VAL A 301 33.64 -14.39 -31.51
N PRO A 302 34.26 -13.65 -30.60
CA PRO A 302 33.84 -12.29 -30.28
C PRO A 302 33.84 -11.36 -31.49
N ALA A 303 34.90 -11.44 -32.34
CA ALA A 303 34.97 -10.67 -33.58
C ALA A 303 33.95 -11.12 -34.61
N MET A 304 33.66 -12.43 -34.70
CA MET A 304 32.61 -13.01 -35.54
C MET A 304 31.21 -12.55 -35.07
N ALA A 305 30.94 -12.54 -33.78
CA ALA A 305 29.66 -12.05 -33.18
C ALA A 305 29.45 -10.57 -33.50
N ASP A 306 30.53 -9.75 -33.42
CA ASP A 306 30.42 -8.34 -33.77
C ASP A 306 30.21 -8.12 -35.27
N ALA A 307 30.91 -8.89 -36.14
CA ALA A 307 30.71 -8.87 -37.58
C ALA A 307 29.29 -9.32 -37.97
N LEU A 308 28.81 -10.40 -37.36
CA LEU A 308 27.44 -10.91 -37.55
C LEU A 308 26.39 -9.86 -37.19
N SER A 309 26.52 -9.25 -36.04
CA SER A 309 25.59 -8.22 -35.58
C SER A 309 25.58 -6.99 -36.51
N ARG A 310 26.72 -6.55 -36.99
CA ARG A 310 26.80 -5.44 -37.96
C ARG A 310 26.13 -5.77 -39.26
N GLN A 311 26.38 -6.96 -39.85
CA GLN A 311 25.74 -7.38 -41.08
C GLN A 311 24.25 -7.52 -40.97
N LEU A 312 23.74 -8.05 -39.83
CA LEU A 312 22.29 -8.14 -39.55
C LEU A 312 21.65 -6.79 -39.41
N MET A 313 22.27 -5.89 -38.64
CA MET A 313 21.72 -4.54 -38.45
C MET A 313 21.65 -3.76 -39.76
N GLN A 314 22.70 -3.82 -40.61
CA GLN A 314 22.70 -3.18 -41.93
C GLN A 314 21.57 -3.68 -42.83
N ARG A 315 21.21 -4.97 -42.74
CA ARG A 315 20.15 -5.55 -43.58
C ARG A 315 18.75 -5.34 -43.03
N LEU A 316 18.58 -5.51 -41.72
CA LEU A 316 17.27 -5.38 -41.07
C LEU A 316 16.87 -3.91 -40.83
N LEU A 317 17.84 -3.03 -40.60
CA LEU A 317 17.64 -1.64 -40.25
C LEU A 317 18.58 -0.68 -41.07
N PRO A 318 18.53 -0.70 -42.40
CA PRO A 318 19.50 -0.01 -43.27
C PRO A 318 19.57 1.50 -43.11
N ARG A 319 18.53 2.12 -42.53
CA ARG A 319 18.49 3.58 -42.29
C ARG A 319 18.95 3.99 -40.90
N ARG A 320 19.45 3.05 -40.09
CA ARG A 320 19.84 3.27 -38.68
C ARG A 320 21.31 2.87 -38.44
N GLU A 321 22.19 3.46 -39.22
CA GLU A 321 23.63 3.32 -38.99
C GLU A 321 24.04 4.10 -37.73
N GLY A 322 24.76 3.43 -36.83
CA GLY A 322 25.31 4.00 -35.60
C GLY A 322 26.70 3.45 -35.36
N VAL A 323 27.53 4.25 -34.68
CA VAL A 323 28.85 3.75 -34.25
C VAL A 323 28.65 2.98 -32.95
N TRP A 324 29.10 1.73 -32.96
CA TRP A 324 28.96 0.80 -31.85
C TRP A 324 30.32 0.38 -31.30
N PRO A 325 30.41 0.11 -29.99
CA PRO A 325 31.65 -0.38 -29.41
C PRO A 325 32.01 -1.76 -29.93
N LYS A 326 33.31 -2.09 -29.88
CA LYS A 326 33.78 -3.43 -30.20
C LYS A 326 33.53 -4.38 -29.03
N LEU A 327 33.33 -5.65 -29.35
CA LEU A 327 33.18 -6.71 -28.38
C LEU A 327 34.56 -7.23 -27.97
N GLU A 328 35.00 -6.95 -26.76
CA GLU A 328 36.32 -7.31 -26.24
C GLU A 328 36.19 -8.29 -25.06
N LEU A 329 36.38 -9.57 -25.32
CA LEU A 329 36.49 -10.61 -24.28
C LEU A 329 37.24 -11.83 -24.86
N ASN A 330 37.77 -12.68 -23.99
CA ASN A 330 38.36 -13.94 -24.37
C ASN A 330 37.35 -15.12 -24.27
N GLU A 331 37.75 -16.28 -24.81
CA GLU A 331 36.88 -17.48 -24.82
C GLU A 331 36.46 -17.90 -23.41
N THR A 332 37.36 -17.92 -22.42
CA THR A 332 37.05 -18.33 -21.04
C THR A 332 35.98 -17.44 -20.42
N ALA A 333 36.10 -16.13 -20.59
CA ALA A 333 35.09 -15.18 -20.13
C ALA A 333 33.78 -15.34 -20.87
N ALA A 334 33.80 -15.63 -22.18
CA ALA A 334 32.58 -15.84 -22.97
C ALA A 334 31.82 -17.10 -22.54
N ARG A 335 32.53 -18.20 -22.26
CA ARG A 335 31.90 -19.42 -21.67
C ARG A 335 31.28 -19.15 -20.30
N ARG A 336 31.95 -18.35 -19.45
CA ARG A 336 31.41 -17.97 -18.14
C ARG A 336 30.22 -17.01 -18.27
N TYR A 337 30.25 -16.14 -19.27
CA TYR A 337 29.17 -15.23 -19.59
C TYR A 337 27.89 -15.95 -20.02
N GLU A 338 27.97 -17.11 -20.68
CA GLU A 338 26.79 -17.95 -20.99
C GLU A 338 26.02 -18.34 -19.70
N ALA A 339 26.76 -18.79 -18.69
CA ALA A 339 26.13 -19.11 -17.38
C ALA A 339 25.48 -17.88 -16.73
N MET A 340 26.16 -16.72 -16.80
CA MET A 340 25.59 -15.44 -16.31
C MET A 340 24.30 -15.07 -17.06
N SER A 341 24.31 -15.20 -18.39
CA SER A 341 23.15 -14.91 -19.24
C SER A 341 21.95 -15.83 -18.90
N THR A 342 22.21 -17.11 -18.63
CA THR A 342 21.18 -18.04 -18.16
C THR A 342 20.60 -17.65 -16.80
N ALA A 343 21.44 -17.18 -15.88
CA ALA A 343 20.97 -16.66 -14.57
C ALA A 343 20.10 -15.40 -14.75
N ILE A 344 20.44 -14.51 -15.68
CA ILE A 344 19.65 -13.33 -16.03
C ILE A 344 18.26 -13.73 -16.57
N GLU A 345 18.18 -14.70 -17.46
CA GLU A 345 16.91 -15.21 -17.99
C GLU A 345 15.97 -15.70 -16.87
N ARG A 346 16.54 -16.37 -15.88
CA ARG A 346 15.82 -16.87 -14.70
C ARG A 346 15.56 -15.79 -13.66
N ARG A 347 16.06 -14.56 -13.89
CA ARG A 347 16.06 -13.47 -12.89
C ARG A 347 16.67 -13.89 -11.54
N ASP A 348 17.61 -14.82 -11.55
CA ASP A 348 18.39 -15.20 -10.38
C ASP A 348 19.53 -14.19 -10.20
N TRP A 349 19.20 -13.10 -9.50
CA TRP A 349 20.14 -11.98 -9.35
C TRP A 349 21.34 -12.32 -8.48
N ILE A 350 21.20 -13.23 -7.52
CA ILE A 350 22.34 -13.68 -6.68
C ILE A 350 23.35 -14.42 -7.55
N ALA A 351 22.92 -15.41 -8.32
CA ALA A 351 23.77 -16.12 -9.25
C ALA A 351 24.34 -15.18 -10.32
N THR A 352 23.53 -14.23 -10.81
CA THR A 352 23.98 -13.23 -11.79
C THR A 352 25.12 -12.38 -11.25
N VAL A 353 25.05 -11.92 -9.99
CA VAL A 353 26.13 -11.13 -9.36
C VAL A 353 27.38 -11.98 -9.17
N ALA A 354 27.26 -13.20 -8.69
CA ALA A 354 28.40 -14.09 -8.50
C ALA A 354 29.13 -14.35 -9.82
N LEU A 355 28.42 -14.77 -10.86
CA LEU A 355 28.95 -15.06 -12.18
C LEU A 355 29.46 -13.79 -12.89
N GLY A 356 28.72 -12.66 -12.74
CA GLY A 356 29.12 -11.37 -13.31
C GLY A 356 30.43 -10.85 -12.76
N ASN A 357 30.68 -11.00 -11.46
CA ASN A 357 31.96 -10.66 -10.85
C ASN A 357 33.14 -11.50 -11.40
N GLU A 358 32.87 -12.78 -11.72
CA GLU A 358 33.87 -13.63 -12.36
C GLU A 358 34.15 -13.19 -13.81
N VAL A 359 33.10 -12.94 -14.60
CA VAL A 359 33.22 -12.47 -15.99
C VAL A 359 34.00 -11.15 -16.04
N VAL A 360 33.62 -10.18 -15.18
CA VAL A 360 34.28 -8.86 -15.15
C VAL A 360 35.74 -8.97 -14.72
N ARG A 361 36.11 -9.92 -13.84
CA ARG A 361 37.53 -10.18 -13.52
C ARG A 361 38.31 -10.75 -14.70
N MET A 362 37.67 -11.67 -15.46
CA MET A 362 38.34 -12.29 -16.63
C MET A 362 38.37 -11.39 -17.85
N ALA A 363 37.36 -10.53 -18.03
CA ALA A 363 37.25 -9.58 -19.13
C ALA A 363 36.85 -8.19 -18.63
N PRO A 364 37.81 -7.42 -18.02
CA PRO A 364 37.52 -6.14 -17.39
C PRO A 364 36.91 -5.09 -18.33
N ARG A 365 37.16 -5.19 -19.65
CA ARG A 365 36.64 -4.27 -20.67
C ARG A 365 35.29 -4.68 -21.29
N PHE A 366 34.74 -5.78 -20.87
CA PHE A 366 33.44 -6.24 -21.38
C PHE A 366 32.28 -5.45 -20.77
N GLY A 367 31.94 -4.32 -21.39
CA GLY A 367 30.96 -3.35 -20.88
C GLY A 367 29.52 -3.89 -20.75
N LEU A 368 29.10 -4.82 -21.63
CA LEU A 368 27.77 -5.42 -21.54
C LEU A 368 27.59 -6.22 -20.24
N ALA A 369 28.57 -7.05 -19.89
CA ALA A 369 28.52 -7.79 -18.62
C ALA A 369 28.49 -6.87 -17.41
N ARG A 370 29.18 -5.72 -17.46
CA ARG A 370 29.12 -4.71 -16.40
C ARG A 370 27.74 -4.06 -16.28
N ILE A 371 27.06 -3.75 -17.39
CA ILE A 371 25.66 -3.25 -17.35
C ILE A 371 24.76 -4.27 -16.67
N GLN A 372 24.85 -5.54 -17.08
CA GLN A 372 24.03 -6.61 -16.53
C GLN A 372 24.34 -6.90 -15.06
N LEU A 373 25.61 -6.87 -14.68
CA LEU A 373 26.06 -6.96 -13.28
C LEU A 373 25.49 -5.80 -12.46
N ALA A 374 25.61 -4.56 -12.96
CA ALA A 374 25.04 -3.37 -12.29
C ALA A 374 23.52 -3.49 -12.09
N GLN A 375 22.81 -3.98 -13.10
CA GLN A 375 21.36 -4.21 -12.99
C GLN A 375 21.04 -5.25 -11.91
N ALA A 376 21.75 -6.37 -11.87
CA ALA A 376 21.58 -7.41 -10.86
C ALA A 376 21.89 -6.90 -9.45
N GLN A 377 23.01 -6.17 -9.29
CA GLN A 377 23.38 -5.53 -8.02
C GLN A 377 22.31 -4.53 -7.55
N SER A 378 21.77 -3.73 -8.46
CA SER A 378 20.67 -2.80 -8.15
C SER A 378 19.42 -3.54 -7.67
N ARG A 379 19.10 -4.71 -8.26
CA ARG A 379 17.97 -5.56 -7.82
C ARG A 379 18.17 -6.17 -6.42
N LEU A 380 19.41 -6.32 -6.00
CA LEU A 380 19.78 -6.79 -4.65
C LEU A 380 19.99 -5.64 -3.65
N ALA A 381 19.68 -4.39 -4.03
CA ALA A 381 19.95 -3.17 -3.28
C ALA A 381 21.44 -2.93 -2.94
N GLN A 382 22.33 -3.37 -3.82
CA GLN A 382 23.78 -3.10 -3.74
C GLN A 382 24.10 -1.82 -4.54
N SER A 383 23.48 -0.70 -4.19
CA SER A 383 23.43 0.52 -5.01
C SER A 383 24.81 1.09 -5.35
N MET A 384 25.75 1.13 -4.38
CA MET A 384 27.10 1.66 -4.62
C MET A 384 27.89 0.82 -5.63
N ALA A 385 27.84 -0.51 -5.49
CA ALA A 385 28.49 -1.42 -6.42
C ALA A 385 27.85 -1.33 -7.82
N ALA A 386 26.51 -1.22 -7.90
CA ALA A 386 25.79 -1.05 -9.16
C ALA A 386 26.20 0.22 -9.90
N ILE A 387 26.31 1.35 -9.19
CA ILE A 387 26.76 2.63 -9.75
C ILE A 387 28.18 2.52 -10.29
N GLU A 388 29.10 1.93 -9.52
CA GLU A 388 30.48 1.73 -9.94
C GLU A 388 30.58 0.91 -11.24
N GLN A 389 29.85 -0.22 -11.32
CA GLN A 389 29.86 -1.04 -12.54
C GLN A 389 29.23 -0.32 -13.72
N MET A 390 28.16 0.47 -13.51
CA MET A 390 27.50 1.23 -14.57
C MET A 390 28.38 2.38 -15.07
N ASP A 391 29.07 3.10 -14.19
CA ASP A 391 30.03 4.16 -14.56
C ASP A 391 31.21 3.59 -15.36
N ALA A 392 31.76 2.45 -14.94
CA ALA A 392 32.79 1.73 -15.68
C ALA A 392 32.27 1.25 -17.05
N ALA A 393 31.06 0.70 -17.13
CA ALA A 393 30.47 0.28 -18.38
C ALA A 393 30.28 1.43 -19.37
N GLN A 394 29.78 2.59 -18.90
CA GLN A 394 29.62 3.78 -19.75
C GLN A 394 30.93 4.32 -20.31
N ALA A 395 32.02 4.22 -19.54
CA ALA A 395 33.33 4.61 -20.01
C ALA A 395 33.85 3.67 -21.10
N MET A 396 33.64 2.37 -20.97
CA MET A 396 34.14 1.33 -21.89
C MET A 396 33.31 1.18 -23.16
N LEU A 397 32.01 1.45 -23.11
CA LEU A 397 31.11 1.29 -24.24
C LEU A 397 31.05 2.52 -25.16
N ARG A 398 32.09 3.32 -25.20
CA ARG A 398 32.17 4.45 -26.13
C ARG A 398 32.98 4.05 -27.38
N PRO A 399 32.48 4.45 -28.58
CA PRO A 399 31.28 5.24 -28.87
C PRO A 399 30.01 4.41 -28.93
N VAL A 400 28.87 5.02 -28.54
CA VAL A 400 27.51 4.49 -28.72
C VAL A 400 26.60 5.56 -29.30
N PRO A 401 25.51 5.20 -29.97
CA PRO A 401 24.47 6.15 -30.40
C PRO A 401 23.95 7.01 -29.24
N GLU A 402 23.60 8.27 -29.51
CA GLU A 402 23.20 9.24 -28.47
C GLU A 402 22.01 8.72 -27.63
N GLU A 403 21.04 8.05 -28.25
CA GLU A 403 19.89 7.51 -27.55
C GLU A 403 20.27 6.37 -26.60
N VAL A 404 21.24 5.54 -26.97
CA VAL A 404 21.83 4.53 -26.10
C VAL A 404 22.50 5.19 -24.90
N ALA A 405 23.28 6.27 -25.16
CA ALA A 405 23.94 7.03 -24.10
C ALA A 405 22.94 7.67 -23.13
N ARG A 406 21.79 8.20 -23.64
CA ARG A 406 20.71 8.74 -22.81
C ARG A 406 20.09 7.66 -21.94
N ARG A 407 19.78 6.49 -22.53
CA ARG A 407 19.23 5.34 -21.79
C ARG A 407 20.18 4.86 -20.70
N LEU A 408 21.47 4.71 -20.99
CA LEU A 408 22.47 4.30 -20.01
C LEU A 408 22.58 5.32 -18.87
N ARG A 409 22.49 6.63 -19.16
CA ARG A 409 22.44 7.67 -18.14
C ARG A 409 21.20 7.55 -17.25
N ALA A 410 20.02 7.33 -17.85
CA ALA A 410 18.78 7.13 -17.10
C ALA A 410 18.84 5.89 -16.21
N GLN A 411 19.39 4.78 -16.73
CA GLN A 411 19.62 3.55 -15.96
C GLN A 411 20.58 3.78 -14.79
N ARG A 412 21.68 4.50 -15.03
CA ARG A 412 22.63 4.85 -13.97
C ARG A 412 21.97 5.68 -12.85
N LEU A 413 21.15 6.67 -13.22
CA LEU A 413 20.40 7.48 -12.27
C LEU A 413 19.42 6.63 -11.44
N SER A 414 18.77 5.62 -12.06
CA SER A 414 17.82 4.75 -11.36
C SER A 414 18.45 3.79 -10.35
N MET A 415 19.80 3.62 -10.40
CA MET A 415 20.55 2.81 -9.43
C MET A 415 20.92 3.60 -8.18
N ASP A 416 20.83 4.93 -8.21
CA ASP A 416 21.11 5.81 -7.08
C ASP A 416 19.79 6.18 -6.37
N PRO A 417 19.52 5.65 -5.18
CA PRO A 417 18.28 5.95 -4.44
C PRO A 417 18.05 7.44 -4.16
N ARG A 418 19.14 8.24 -4.13
CA ARG A 418 19.07 9.69 -3.92
C ARG A 418 18.67 10.46 -5.17
N ARG A 419 18.69 9.82 -6.34
CA ARG A 419 18.47 10.44 -7.64
C ARG A 419 17.30 9.84 -8.39
N LEU A 420 16.38 9.16 -7.70
CA LEU A 420 15.21 8.54 -8.33
C LEU A 420 14.31 9.57 -9.03
N SER A 421 14.20 10.79 -8.50
CA SER A 421 13.45 11.88 -9.15
C SER A 421 14.12 12.31 -10.47
N ASP A 422 15.46 12.40 -10.51
CA ASP A 422 16.21 12.70 -11.72
C ASP A 422 16.08 11.56 -12.74
N ALA A 423 16.10 10.31 -12.26
CA ALA A 423 15.87 9.15 -13.10
C ALA A 423 14.47 9.16 -13.71
N ALA A 424 13.42 9.46 -12.91
CA ALA A 424 12.05 9.60 -13.40
C ALA A 424 11.95 10.68 -14.48
N ALA A 425 12.55 11.84 -14.27
CA ALA A 425 12.60 12.91 -15.28
C ALA A 425 13.33 12.49 -16.57
N ALA A 426 14.44 11.74 -16.45
CA ALA A 426 15.18 11.21 -17.59
C ALA A 426 14.36 10.19 -18.40
N TYR A 427 13.63 9.28 -17.73
CA TYR A 427 12.74 8.33 -18.41
C TYR A 427 11.47 9.02 -18.98
N ALA A 428 10.96 10.05 -18.33
CA ALA A 428 9.91 10.89 -18.89
C ALA A 428 10.35 11.56 -20.21
N ASP A 429 11.60 12.06 -20.30
CA ASP A 429 12.16 12.61 -21.53
C ASP A 429 12.30 11.56 -22.63
N LEU A 430 12.81 10.37 -22.29
CA LEU A 430 12.89 9.24 -23.23
C LEU A 430 11.51 8.81 -23.73
N SER A 431 10.52 8.74 -22.86
CA SER A 431 9.12 8.40 -23.23
C SER A 431 8.50 9.43 -24.19
N ARG A 432 8.72 10.74 -23.94
CA ARG A 432 8.23 11.80 -24.86
C ARG A 432 8.91 11.75 -26.21
N ARG A 433 10.20 11.44 -26.28
CA ARG A 433 10.96 11.33 -27.54
C ARG A 433 10.56 10.11 -28.35
N HIS A 434 10.19 9.04 -27.66
CA HIS A 434 9.93 7.72 -28.24
C HIS A 434 8.59 7.17 -27.71
N PRO A 435 7.44 7.77 -28.09
CA PRO A 435 6.14 7.41 -27.56
C PRO A 435 5.74 5.95 -27.90
N GLY A 436 6.31 5.37 -28.97
CA GLY A 436 6.12 3.96 -29.30
C GLY A 436 6.94 2.97 -28.47
N ALA A 437 7.88 3.46 -27.66
CA ALA A 437 8.75 2.62 -26.82
C ALA A 437 8.17 2.52 -25.41
N LEU A 438 7.15 1.69 -25.22
CA LEU A 438 6.39 1.51 -23.97
C LEU A 438 7.28 1.24 -22.76
N GLN A 439 8.44 0.60 -22.95
CA GLN A 439 9.41 0.33 -21.87
C GLN A 439 9.85 1.60 -21.13
N TYR A 440 9.93 2.75 -21.78
CA TYR A 440 10.33 4.00 -21.12
C TYR A 440 9.21 4.56 -20.24
N ALA A 441 7.96 4.47 -20.69
CA ALA A 441 6.81 4.88 -19.88
C ALA A 441 6.62 3.95 -18.66
N ILE A 442 6.86 2.66 -18.82
CA ILE A 442 6.82 1.66 -17.73
C ILE A 442 7.91 1.98 -16.69
N GLU A 443 9.15 2.22 -17.12
CA GLU A 443 10.24 2.57 -16.19
C GLU A 443 10.00 3.93 -15.52
N HIS A 444 9.44 4.91 -16.23
CA HIS A 444 9.02 6.18 -15.64
C HIS A 444 7.98 5.97 -14.54
N ALA A 445 6.91 5.22 -14.81
CA ALA A 445 5.87 4.92 -13.84
C ALA A 445 6.41 4.11 -12.64
N ARG A 446 7.30 3.16 -12.88
CA ARG A 446 7.95 2.39 -11.81
C ARG A 446 8.75 3.30 -10.86
N LEU A 447 9.48 4.28 -11.42
CA LEU A 447 10.25 5.24 -10.63
C LEU A 447 9.34 6.21 -9.87
N LEU A 448 8.22 6.65 -10.48
CA LEU A 448 7.21 7.46 -9.80
C LEU A 448 6.61 6.71 -8.59
N ASN A 449 6.32 5.41 -8.73
CA ASN A 449 5.92 4.58 -7.60
C ASN A 449 7.03 4.50 -6.53
N ALA A 450 8.28 4.34 -6.93
CA ALA A 450 9.41 4.27 -6.00
C ALA A 450 9.59 5.56 -5.18
N ILE A 451 9.28 6.73 -5.75
CA ILE A 451 9.31 8.01 -5.02
C ILE A 451 7.97 8.37 -4.36
N GLY A 452 7.00 7.42 -4.33
CA GLY A 452 5.73 7.58 -3.65
C GLY A 452 4.72 8.49 -4.35
N GLN A 453 4.76 8.56 -5.67
CA GLN A 453 3.85 9.35 -6.52
C GLN A 453 2.94 8.43 -7.36
N PRO A 454 1.96 7.74 -6.73
CA PRO A 454 1.15 6.74 -7.41
C PRO A 454 0.24 7.32 -8.50
N GLN A 455 -0.37 8.50 -8.29
CA GLN A 455 -1.23 9.09 -9.30
C GLN A 455 -0.47 9.52 -10.56
N PRO A 456 0.66 10.24 -10.47
CA PRO A 456 1.53 10.48 -11.63
C PRO A 456 2.00 9.19 -12.33
N ALA A 457 2.22 8.09 -11.60
CA ALA A 457 2.57 6.80 -12.21
C ALA A 457 1.41 6.23 -13.04
N LEU A 458 0.17 6.30 -12.54
CA LEU A 458 -1.03 5.90 -13.28
C LEU A 458 -1.23 6.79 -14.52
N ASP A 459 -1.05 8.09 -14.38
CA ASP A 459 -1.18 9.06 -15.48
C ASP A 459 -0.14 8.82 -16.59
N ALA A 460 1.10 8.47 -16.21
CA ALA A 460 2.16 8.11 -17.16
C ALA A 460 1.84 6.85 -17.99
N LEU A 461 1.00 5.98 -17.46
CA LEU A 461 0.54 4.75 -18.14
C LEU A 461 -0.85 4.90 -18.79
N ALA A 462 -1.56 5.99 -18.51
CA ALA A 462 -2.85 6.27 -19.11
C ALA A 462 -2.69 6.57 -20.61
N GLY A 463 -3.67 6.15 -21.41
CA GLY A 463 -3.71 6.47 -22.85
C GLY A 463 -2.67 5.75 -23.71
N LEU A 464 -1.83 4.89 -23.15
CA LEU A 464 -0.90 4.06 -23.91
C LEU A 464 -1.66 2.88 -24.54
N ASP A 465 -1.65 2.78 -25.87
CA ASP A 465 -2.14 1.60 -26.56
C ASP A 465 -1.17 0.43 -26.31
N ALA A 466 -1.53 -0.39 -25.35
CA ALA A 466 -0.70 -1.53 -24.96
C ALA A 466 -1.05 -2.81 -25.74
N ASP A 467 -2.14 -2.83 -26.52
CA ASP A 467 -2.62 -4.08 -27.14
C ASP A 467 -1.65 -4.61 -28.19
N GLN A 468 -0.88 -3.73 -28.79
CA GLN A 468 0.18 -4.11 -29.75
C GLN A 468 1.56 -4.28 -29.12
N ALA A 469 1.72 -3.96 -27.82
CA ALA A 469 2.99 -4.10 -27.13
C ALA A 469 3.35 -5.59 -26.87
N PRO A 470 4.64 -5.90 -26.72
CA PRO A 470 5.08 -7.20 -26.24
C PRO A 470 4.40 -7.62 -24.94
N MET A 471 4.09 -8.91 -24.81
CA MET A 471 3.31 -9.45 -23.68
C MET A 471 3.97 -9.14 -22.33
N ASN A 472 5.30 -9.23 -22.22
CA ASN A 472 6.06 -8.89 -21.01
C ASN A 472 5.82 -7.43 -20.56
N LEU A 473 5.76 -6.47 -21.50
CA LEU A 473 5.50 -5.07 -21.20
C LEU A 473 4.04 -4.83 -20.80
N ARG A 474 3.10 -5.58 -21.39
CA ARG A 474 1.68 -5.54 -21.00
C ARG A 474 1.47 -6.04 -19.57
N ILE A 475 2.12 -7.15 -19.22
CA ILE A 475 2.08 -7.69 -17.85
C ILE A 475 2.78 -6.74 -16.89
N ALA A 476 3.97 -6.21 -17.23
CA ALA A 476 4.69 -5.24 -16.41
C ALA A 476 3.86 -3.98 -16.15
N ARG A 477 3.13 -3.46 -17.17
CA ARG A 477 2.20 -2.34 -17.01
C ARG A 477 1.14 -2.63 -15.95
N ALA A 478 0.49 -3.79 -16.03
CA ALA A 478 -0.54 -4.17 -15.06
C ALA A 478 0.03 -4.30 -13.64
N LEU A 479 1.22 -4.89 -13.48
CA LEU A 479 1.87 -5.00 -12.17
C LEU A 479 2.24 -3.63 -11.60
N ILE A 480 2.78 -2.71 -12.40
CA ILE A 480 3.13 -1.35 -11.94
C ILE A 480 1.88 -0.54 -11.59
N GLN A 481 0.78 -0.68 -12.33
CA GLN A 481 -0.50 -0.10 -11.95
C GLN A 481 -1.02 -0.67 -10.63
N GLY A 482 -0.85 -1.99 -10.42
CA GLY A 482 -1.16 -2.65 -9.16
C GLY A 482 -0.35 -2.09 -7.98
N ASP A 483 0.96 -1.87 -8.16
CA ASP A 483 1.80 -1.24 -7.14
C ASP A 483 1.40 0.22 -6.86
N ALA A 484 0.99 0.98 -7.89
CA ALA A 484 0.47 2.33 -7.71
C ALA A 484 -0.83 2.33 -6.87
N TYR A 485 -1.75 1.41 -7.13
CA TYR A 485 -2.96 1.25 -6.32
C TYR A 485 -2.65 0.82 -4.88
N ALA A 486 -1.66 -0.05 -4.70
CA ALA A 486 -1.18 -0.42 -3.36
C ALA A 486 -0.69 0.79 -2.56
N LEU A 487 0.11 1.65 -3.20
CA LEU A 487 0.60 2.90 -2.59
C LEU A 487 -0.53 3.89 -2.29
N GLY A 488 -1.58 3.90 -3.12
CA GLY A 488 -2.79 4.69 -2.92
C GLY A 488 -3.74 4.11 -1.86
N GLY A 489 -3.46 2.91 -1.32
CA GLY A 489 -4.30 2.23 -0.33
C GLY A 489 -5.56 1.59 -0.92
N ASP A 490 -5.54 1.21 -2.19
CA ASP A 490 -6.67 0.57 -2.90
C ASP A 490 -6.35 -0.90 -3.24
N PRO A 491 -6.58 -1.83 -2.30
CA PRO A 491 -6.31 -3.25 -2.51
C PRO A 491 -7.22 -3.89 -3.57
N ASP A 492 -8.42 -3.35 -3.80
CA ASP A 492 -9.36 -3.91 -4.77
C ASP A 492 -8.88 -3.68 -6.21
N ARG A 493 -8.45 -2.44 -6.53
CA ARG A 493 -7.84 -2.13 -7.82
C ARG A 493 -6.50 -2.84 -8.00
N MET A 494 -5.67 -2.93 -6.95
CA MET A 494 -4.44 -3.73 -6.95
C MET A 494 -4.74 -5.19 -7.35
N ARG A 495 -5.74 -5.81 -6.70
CA ARG A 495 -6.18 -7.19 -7.00
C ARG A 495 -6.66 -7.34 -8.44
N ALA A 496 -7.41 -6.36 -8.95
CA ALA A 496 -7.88 -6.37 -10.33
C ALA A 496 -6.71 -6.40 -11.32
N GLN A 497 -5.69 -5.57 -11.12
CA GLN A 497 -4.50 -5.55 -11.96
C GLN A 497 -3.68 -6.85 -11.86
N ALA A 498 -3.52 -7.40 -10.67
CA ALA A 498 -2.86 -8.67 -10.47
C ALA A 498 -3.59 -9.84 -11.19
N ARG A 499 -4.93 -9.84 -11.17
CA ARG A 499 -5.73 -10.82 -11.94
C ARG A 499 -5.57 -10.65 -13.46
N ILE A 500 -5.45 -9.41 -13.93
CA ILE A 500 -5.18 -9.13 -15.35
C ILE A 500 -3.82 -9.70 -15.74
N ALA A 501 -2.76 -9.37 -14.99
CA ALA A 501 -1.41 -9.89 -15.22
C ALA A 501 -1.37 -11.42 -15.18
N ARG A 502 -2.03 -12.04 -14.21
CA ARG A 502 -2.09 -13.50 -14.07
C ARG A 502 -2.80 -14.18 -15.23
N ARG A 503 -3.92 -13.61 -15.71
CA ARG A 503 -4.62 -14.16 -16.90
C ARG A 503 -3.76 -14.04 -18.15
N MET A 504 -3.07 -12.91 -18.35
CA MET A 504 -2.19 -12.73 -19.50
C MET A 504 -1.05 -13.74 -19.47
N ALA A 505 -0.36 -13.92 -18.36
CA ALA A 505 0.73 -14.87 -18.22
C ALA A 505 0.24 -16.33 -18.37
N GLY A 506 -0.89 -16.69 -17.74
CA GLY A 506 -1.45 -18.04 -17.83
C GLY A 506 -1.95 -18.41 -19.22
N ASN A 507 -2.50 -17.47 -19.97
CA ASN A 507 -2.95 -17.70 -21.35
C ASN A 507 -1.79 -17.77 -22.35
N ALA A 508 -0.62 -17.21 -22.01
CA ALA A 508 0.56 -17.22 -22.85
C ALA A 508 1.33 -18.57 -22.83
N GLY A 509 1.01 -19.46 -21.89
CA GLY A 509 1.55 -20.83 -21.84
C GLY A 509 2.88 -20.95 -21.11
N GLN A 510 3.74 -21.87 -21.56
CA GLN A 510 5.04 -22.11 -20.95
C GLN A 510 6.02 -20.95 -21.17
N GLY A 511 6.91 -20.73 -20.22
CA GLY A 511 7.92 -19.66 -20.24
C GLY A 511 7.46 -18.34 -19.64
N TRP A 512 6.28 -18.34 -18.97
CA TRP A 512 5.73 -17.18 -18.27
C TRP A 512 5.53 -17.43 -16.77
N GLU A 513 6.29 -18.38 -16.22
CA GLU A 513 6.20 -18.79 -14.82
C GLU A 513 6.59 -17.65 -13.89
N ILE A 514 7.58 -16.82 -14.26
CA ILE A 514 8.03 -15.67 -13.44
C ILE A 514 6.93 -14.61 -13.37
N GLU A 515 6.33 -14.27 -14.50
CA GLU A 515 5.24 -13.29 -14.57
C GLU A 515 3.98 -13.80 -13.86
N SER A 516 3.73 -15.09 -13.91
CA SER A 516 2.65 -15.74 -13.14
C SER A 516 2.92 -15.68 -11.64
N ALA A 517 4.19 -15.85 -11.22
CA ALA A 517 4.63 -15.73 -9.84
C ALA A 517 4.54 -14.28 -9.34
N ASP A 518 4.98 -13.30 -10.15
CA ASP A 518 4.86 -11.86 -9.85
C ASP A 518 3.39 -11.48 -9.60
N ALA A 519 2.49 -11.97 -10.46
CA ALA A 519 1.06 -11.73 -10.33
C ALA A 519 0.44 -12.42 -9.09
N ALA A 520 0.86 -13.66 -8.79
CA ALA A 520 0.42 -14.38 -7.59
C ALA A 520 0.90 -13.68 -6.31
N LEU A 521 2.14 -13.21 -6.30
CA LEU A 521 2.70 -12.43 -5.20
C LEU A 521 1.93 -11.12 -4.98
N MET A 522 1.57 -10.42 -6.05
CA MET A 522 0.77 -9.20 -5.97
C MET A 522 -0.65 -9.48 -5.47
N LEU A 523 -1.30 -10.58 -5.90
CA LEU A 523 -2.60 -11.01 -5.38
C LEU A 523 -2.53 -11.27 -3.88
N ALA A 524 -1.51 -11.99 -3.42
CA ALA A 524 -1.29 -12.26 -2.01
C ALA A 524 -1.11 -10.99 -1.20
N ARG A 525 -0.35 -10.02 -1.71
CA ARG A 525 -0.15 -8.71 -1.07
C ARG A 525 -1.46 -7.91 -0.98
N ALA A 526 -2.28 -7.91 -2.04
CA ALA A 526 -3.56 -7.24 -2.05
C ALA A 526 -4.53 -7.85 -1.02
N ASP A 527 -4.56 -9.18 -0.91
CA ASP A 527 -5.37 -9.87 0.09
C ASP A 527 -4.87 -9.59 1.52
N THR A 528 -3.56 -9.54 1.73
CA THR A 528 -2.97 -9.17 3.03
C THR A 528 -3.33 -7.74 3.42
N MET A 529 -3.36 -6.81 2.47
CA MET A 529 -3.75 -5.42 2.74
C MET A 529 -5.22 -5.29 3.12
N GLN A 530 -6.10 -6.07 2.50
CA GLN A 530 -7.54 -6.03 2.75
C GLN A 530 -7.94 -6.82 3.99
N TYR A 531 -7.29 -7.96 4.23
CA TYR A 531 -7.59 -8.89 5.33
C TYR A 531 -6.32 -9.22 6.13
N PRO A 532 -5.75 -8.26 6.87
CA PRO A 532 -4.50 -8.47 7.60
C PRO A 532 -4.60 -9.57 8.67
N GLU A 533 -5.83 -9.86 9.14
CA GLU A 533 -6.10 -10.91 10.13
C GLU A 533 -6.10 -12.33 9.52
N ARG A 534 -6.22 -12.45 8.21
CA ARG A 534 -6.26 -13.72 7.47
C ARG A 534 -5.35 -13.68 6.25
N PRO A 535 -4.04 -13.52 6.45
CA PRO A 535 -3.13 -13.40 5.33
C PRO A 535 -3.11 -14.69 4.49
N PRO A 536 -3.06 -14.57 3.15
CA PRO A 536 -3.16 -15.70 2.24
C PRO A 536 -1.81 -16.43 2.09
N SER A 537 -1.38 -17.20 3.10
CA SER A 537 -0.13 -17.95 3.05
C SER A 537 0.01 -18.84 1.81
N LEU A 538 -1.09 -19.46 1.38
CA LEU A 538 -1.13 -20.34 0.20
C LEU A 538 -0.79 -19.63 -1.11
N LEU A 539 -1.18 -18.36 -1.28
CA LEU A 539 -0.83 -17.59 -2.48
C LEU A 539 0.65 -17.20 -2.50
N TYR A 540 1.23 -16.93 -1.34
CA TYR A 540 2.67 -16.70 -1.22
C TYR A 540 3.48 -17.96 -1.50
N GLU A 541 3.03 -19.12 -1.03
CA GLU A 541 3.66 -20.41 -1.32
C GLU A 541 3.50 -20.80 -2.79
N GLU A 542 2.35 -20.52 -3.42
CA GLU A 542 2.16 -20.67 -4.87
C GLU A 542 3.17 -19.83 -5.65
N ALA A 543 3.33 -18.56 -5.27
CA ALA A 543 4.31 -17.69 -5.90
C ALA A 543 5.74 -18.23 -5.73
N ALA A 544 6.10 -18.71 -4.54
CA ALA A 544 7.41 -19.30 -4.28
C ALA A 544 7.66 -20.53 -5.16
N GLY A 545 6.69 -21.44 -5.27
CA GLY A 545 6.79 -22.64 -6.10
C GLY A 545 6.91 -22.33 -7.60
N LEU A 546 6.21 -21.30 -8.08
CA LEU A 546 6.34 -20.83 -9.47
C LEU A 546 7.73 -20.25 -9.73
N TYR A 547 8.27 -19.44 -8.82
CA TYR A 547 9.64 -18.93 -8.93
C TYR A 547 10.69 -20.06 -8.90
N GLU A 548 10.50 -21.08 -8.07
CA GLU A 548 11.39 -22.25 -8.02
C GLU A 548 11.37 -23.04 -9.33
N THR A 549 10.18 -23.26 -9.89
CA THR A 549 10.01 -23.91 -11.18
C THR A 549 10.73 -23.15 -12.30
N ALA A 550 10.69 -21.81 -12.26
CA ALA A 550 11.40 -20.94 -13.19
C ALA A 550 12.91 -20.86 -12.92
N GLY A 551 13.41 -21.40 -11.80
CA GLY A 551 14.80 -21.26 -11.36
C GLY A 551 15.14 -19.87 -10.86
N ASN A 552 14.15 -19.09 -10.42
CA ASN A 552 14.33 -17.77 -9.85
C ASN A 552 14.48 -17.85 -8.31
N ALA A 553 15.69 -18.11 -7.84
CA ALA A 553 15.98 -18.25 -6.42
C ALA A 553 15.67 -16.97 -5.63
N THR A 554 15.96 -15.80 -6.21
CA THR A 554 15.73 -14.48 -5.59
C THR A 554 14.24 -14.23 -5.35
N GLY A 555 13.41 -14.50 -6.36
CA GLY A 555 11.95 -14.39 -6.26
C GLY A 555 11.36 -15.38 -5.26
N ALA A 556 11.84 -16.63 -5.29
CA ALA A 556 11.41 -17.66 -4.34
C ALA A 556 11.71 -17.28 -2.88
N MET A 557 12.91 -16.75 -2.61
CA MET A 557 13.27 -16.25 -1.27
C MET A 557 12.34 -15.12 -0.82
N THR A 558 12.03 -14.19 -1.71
CA THR A 558 11.12 -13.06 -1.44
C THR A 558 9.71 -13.55 -1.12
N ALA A 559 9.17 -14.47 -1.93
CA ALA A 559 7.84 -15.02 -1.71
C ALA A 559 7.75 -15.84 -0.40
N ARG A 560 8.78 -16.64 -0.10
CA ARG A 560 8.88 -17.38 1.18
C ARG A 560 8.95 -16.45 2.38
N PHE A 561 9.70 -15.34 2.27
CA PHE A 561 9.71 -14.32 3.31
C PHE A 561 8.29 -13.79 3.58
N TYR A 562 7.54 -13.43 2.55
CA TYR A 562 6.16 -12.95 2.72
C TYR A 562 5.23 -14.03 3.27
N ALA A 563 5.41 -15.31 2.89
CA ALA A 563 4.67 -16.43 3.47
C ALA A 563 4.92 -16.56 4.98
N LEU A 564 6.19 -16.47 5.39
CA LEU A 564 6.59 -16.50 6.81
C LEU A 564 6.10 -15.26 7.57
N ALA A 565 6.18 -14.09 6.93
CA ALA A 565 5.70 -12.84 7.52
C ALA A 565 4.18 -12.84 7.73
N ALA A 566 3.45 -13.52 6.85
CA ALA A 566 2.01 -13.70 6.92
C ALA A 566 1.56 -14.82 7.88
N SER A 567 2.47 -15.73 8.25
CA SER A 567 2.16 -16.83 9.15
C SER A 567 2.15 -16.40 10.62
N PRO A 568 1.36 -17.06 11.48
CA PRO A 568 1.42 -16.84 12.91
C PRO A 568 2.84 -17.09 13.45
N PRO A 569 3.29 -16.34 14.45
CA PRO A 569 4.58 -16.58 15.09
C PRO A 569 4.67 -18.00 15.64
N SER A 570 5.75 -18.69 15.32
CA SER A 570 6.04 -20.04 15.84
C SER A 570 7.54 -20.27 15.84
N PRO A 571 8.09 -21.12 16.73
CA PRO A 571 9.52 -21.43 16.74
C PRO A 571 10.04 -21.96 15.40
N GLN A 572 9.18 -22.66 14.63
CA GLN A 572 9.53 -23.14 13.29
C GLN A 572 9.64 -22.00 12.28
N ALA A 573 8.70 -21.04 12.31
CA ALA A 573 8.75 -19.87 11.46
C ALA A 573 9.97 -18.99 11.77
N ASP A 574 10.31 -18.86 13.05
CA ASP A 574 11.47 -18.09 13.50
C ASP A 574 12.79 -18.74 13.02
N ALA A 575 12.94 -20.06 13.15
CA ALA A 575 14.09 -20.78 12.63
C ALA A 575 14.22 -20.69 11.09
N GLN A 576 13.08 -20.65 10.38
CA GLN A 576 13.08 -20.46 8.93
C GLN A 576 13.45 -19.04 8.55
N LEU A 577 13.03 -18.01 9.31
CA LEU A 577 13.44 -16.62 9.10
C LEU A 577 14.95 -16.47 9.33
N ASP A 578 15.52 -17.07 10.37
CA ASP A 578 16.97 -17.02 10.62
C ASP A 578 17.77 -17.71 9.50
N LYS A 579 17.30 -18.85 9.01
CA LYS A 579 17.91 -19.51 7.85
C LYS A 579 17.83 -18.65 6.59
N LEU A 580 16.68 -18.01 6.36
CA LEU A 580 16.48 -17.12 5.22
C LEU A 580 17.36 -15.89 5.33
N LEU A 581 17.53 -15.31 6.53
CA LEU A 581 18.44 -14.21 6.83
C LEU A 581 19.89 -14.58 6.49
N ALA A 582 20.35 -15.75 6.95
CA ALA A 582 21.70 -16.22 6.65
C ALA A 582 21.92 -16.39 5.14
N THR A 583 20.93 -16.92 4.42
CA THR A 583 20.99 -17.10 2.96
C THR A 583 21.00 -15.75 2.22
N ALA A 584 20.16 -14.80 2.65
CA ALA A 584 20.11 -13.45 2.08
C ALA A 584 21.43 -12.71 2.28
N ASN A 585 22.01 -12.81 3.48
CA ASN A 585 23.31 -12.21 3.79
C ASN A 585 24.42 -12.80 2.93
N ALA A 586 24.52 -14.13 2.85
CA ALA A 586 25.53 -14.82 2.03
C ALA A 586 25.39 -14.47 0.53
N GLY A 587 24.16 -14.31 0.03
CA GLY A 587 23.87 -13.89 -1.34
C GLY A 587 24.01 -12.39 -1.58
N GLY A 588 24.23 -11.59 -0.53
CA GLY A 588 24.29 -10.13 -0.62
C GLY A 588 22.95 -9.49 -1.00
N PHE A 589 21.80 -10.15 -0.72
CA PHE A 589 20.47 -9.62 -0.99
C PHE A 589 20.05 -8.66 0.13
N ARG A 590 20.66 -7.46 0.12
CA ARG A 590 20.55 -6.47 1.19
C ARG A 590 19.13 -6.02 1.48
N GLN A 591 18.30 -5.86 0.44
CA GLN A 591 16.90 -5.48 0.63
C GLN A 591 16.14 -6.52 1.47
N LEU A 592 16.27 -7.80 1.11
CA LEU A 592 15.59 -8.88 1.82
C LEU A 592 16.16 -9.06 3.24
N GLU A 593 17.47 -8.86 3.42
CA GLU A 593 18.11 -8.90 4.73
C GLU A 593 17.52 -7.85 5.68
N VAL A 594 17.34 -6.61 5.20
CA VAL A 594 16.67 -5.55 5.97
C VAL A 594 15.22 -5.93 6.28
N ASP A 595 14.46 -6.43 5.29
CA ASP A 595 13.04 -6.77 5.48
C ASP A 595 12.86 -7.91 6.50
N ILE A 596 13.75 -8.93 6.48
CA ILE A 596 13.75 -10.02 7.48
C ILE A 596 14.08 -9.48 8.87
N LEU A 597 15.13 -8.65 9.00
CA LEU A 597 15.50 -8.03 10.28
C LEU A 597 14.35 -7.19 10.86
N LEU A 598 13.65 -6.45 10.01
CA LEU A 598 12.48 -5.69 10.42
C LEU A 598 11.32 -6.59 10.87
N ARG A 599 11.15 -7.77 10.23
CA ARG A 599 10.13 -8.75 10.66
C ARG A 599 10.46 -9.35 12.02
N ILE A 600 11.73 -9.72 12.25
CA ILE A 600 12.22 -10.21 13.54
C ILE A 600 12.08 -9.10 14.61
N ALA A 601 12.44 -7.87 14.27
CA ALA A 601 12.23 -6.71 15.14
C ALA A 601 10.75 -6.55 15.54
N ALA A 602 9.83 -6.67 14.57
CA ALA A 602 8.39 -6.59 14.87
C ALA A 602 7.88 -7.74 15.76
N GLN A 603 8.53 -8.89 15.73
CA GLN A 603 8.23 -9.99 16.67
C GLN A 603 8.70 -9.65 18.09
N ALA A 604 9.94 -9.14 18.22
CA ALA A 604 10.47 -8.68 19.49
C ALA A 604 9.60 -7.57 20.11
N GLN A 605 9.12 -6.64 19.28
CA GLN A 605 8.19 -5.58 19.70
C GLN A 605 6.89 -6.15 20.28
N ARG A 606 6.28 -7.14 19.60
CA ARG A 606 5.05 -7.80 20.08
C ARG A 606 5.26 -8.60 21.36
N ALA A 607 6.45 -9.18 21.52
CA ALA A 607 6.84 -9.89 22.74
C ALA A 607 7.18 -8.94 23.92
N GLY A 608 7.19 -7.62 23.70
CA GLY A 608 7.61 -6.62 24.70
C GLY A 608 9.13 -6.56 24.92
N ALA A 609 9.92 -7.26 24.09
CA ALA A 609 11.38 -7.28 24.17
C ALA A 609 12.00 -6.03 23.52
N THR A 610 11.83 -4.88 24.17
CA THR A 610 12.17 -3.55 23.61
C THR A 610 13.66 -3.42 23.26
N ASP A 611 14.55 -4.02 24.05
CA ASP A 611 16.00 -3.97 23.81
C ASP A 611 16.36 -4.81 22.58
N GLU A 612 15.77 -5.99 22.40
CA GLU A 612 15.94 -6.81 21.20
C GLU A 612 15.35 -6.10 19.97
N TYR A 613 14.16 -5.50 20.08
CA TYR A 613 13.58 -4.68 19.02
C TYR A 613 14.56 -3.60 18.55
N ARG A 614 15.17 -2.87 19.48
CA ARG A 614 16.17 -1.85 19.18
C ARG A 614 17.39 -2.46 18.48
N ALA A 615 17.94 -3.54 19.02
CA ALA A 615 19.13 -4.18 18.49
C ALA A 615 18.92 -4.66 17.04
N ARG A 616 17.76 -5.26 16.72
CA ARG A 616 17.43 -5.69 15.36
C ARG A 616 17.26 -4.51 14.39
N LEU A 617 16.67 -3.41 14.84
CA LEU A 617 16.60 -2.18 14.04
C LEU A 617 17.99 -1.58 13.78
N GLU A 618 18.89 -1.59 14.76
CA GLU A 618 20.25 -1.10 14.58
C GLU A 618 21.06 -1.99 13.62
N GLN A 619 20.86 -3.33 13.66
CA GLN A 619 21.41 -4.23 12.66
C GLN A 619 20.89 -3.93 11.26
N ALA A 620 19.58 -3.73 11.11
CA ALA A 620 18.97 -3.37 9.83
C ALA A 620 19.52 -2.02 9.31
N ALA A 621 19.74 -1.04 10.19
CA ALA A 621 20.35 0.24 9.83
C ALA A 621 21.79 0.06 9.32
N ALA A 622 22.59 -0.76 10.00
CA ALA A 622 23.97 -1.05 9.57
C ALA A 622 24.04 -1.74 8.19
N VAL A 623 23.09 -2.67 7.92
CA VAL A 623 22.98 -3.32 6.60
C VAL A 623 22.62 -2.29 5.52
N ALA A 624 21.63 -1.41 5.80
CA ALA A 624 21.20 -0.37 4.88
C ALA A 624 22.32 0.67 4.60
N ASP A 625 23.09 1.03 5.63
CA ASP A 625 24.24 1.93 5.49
C ASP A 625 25.36 1.30 4.64
N ALA A 626 25.69 0.04 4.90
CA ALA A 626 26.69 -0.71 4.14
C ALA A 626 26.28 -0.91 2.66
N ALA A 627 24.98 -1.05 2.39
CA ALA A 627 24.45 -1.12 1.04
C ALA A 627 24.39 0.24 0.33
N GLY A 628 24.54 1.35 1.03
CA GLY A 628 24.32 2.69 0.49
C GLY A 628 22.86 2.97 0.14
N ASP A 629 21.92 2.16 0.67
CA ASP A 629 20.49 2.27 0.38
C ASP A 629 19.84 3.36 1.25
N ALA A 630 19.65 4.54 0.65
CA ALA A 630 19.03 5.68 1.30
C ALA A 630 17.57 5.38 1.74
N GLY A 631 16.80 4.63 0.91
CA GLY A 631 15.43 4.28 1.21
C GLY A 631 15.30 3.33 2.39
N ALA A 632 16.09 2.25 2.41
CA ALA A 632 16.14 1.31 3.54
C ALA A 632 16.62 2.02 4.83
N ARG A 633 17.66 2.85 4.73
CA ARG A 633 18.15 3.67 5.85
C ARG A 633 17.09 4.60 6.39
N ALA A 634 16.37 5.29 5.50
CA ALA A 634 15.29 6.18 5.90
C ALA A 634 14.14 5.42 6.58
N LYS A 635 13.74 4.28 6.03
CA LYS A 635 12.73 3.38 6.61
C LYS A 635 13.10 2.94 8.03
N VAL A 636 14.29 2.40 8.21
CA VAL A 636 14.77 1.94 9.52
C VAL A 636 14.98 3.11 10.48
N GLY A 637 15.51 4.22 9.97
CA GLY A 637 15.71 5.44 10.73
C GLY A 637 14.42 6.01 11.32
N VAL A 638 13.32 5.99 10.55
CA VAL A 638 11.99 6.39 11.03
C VAL A 638 11.50 5.45 12.14
N MET A 639 11.72 4.13 11.99
CA MET A 639 11.33 3.15 13.03
C MET A 639 12.11 3.38 14.32
N LEU A 640 13.42 3.60 14.23
CA LEU A 640 14.26 3.95 15.38
C LEU A 640 13.85 5.28 16.02
N ALA A 641 13.51 6.29 15.22
CA ALA A 641 13.02 7.56 15.72
C ALA A 641 11.67 7.40 16.45
N GLY A 642 10.77 6.59 15.93
CA GLY A 642 9.51 6.23 16.59
C GLY A 642 9.75 5.51 17.91
N LEU A 643 10.67 4.56 17.97
CA LEU A 643 11.08 3.88 19.21
C LEU A 643 11.70 4.84 20.22
N ASP A 644 12.52 5.81 19.76
CA ASP A 644 13.09 6.85 20.62
C ASP A 644 11.98 7.75 21.20
N MET A 645 10.94 8.10 20.41
CA MET A 645 9.76 8.84 20.90
C MET A 645 9.00 8.04 21.97
N MET A 646 8.71 6.76 21.70
CA MET A 646 8.02 5.88 22.67
C MET A 646 8.83 5.66 23.96
N SER A 647 10.16 5.75 23.87
CA SER A 647 11.10 5.67 24.99
C SER A 647 11.38 7.02 25.66
N LEU A 648 10.69 8.10 25.24
CA LEU A 648 10.91 9.49 25.67
C LEU A 648 12.36 9.97 25.52
N ARG A 649 13.08 9.45 24.51
CA ARG A 649 14.41 9.92 24.10
C ARG A 649 14.25 10.99 23.00
N LEU A 650 13.67 12.13 23.38
CA LEU A 650 13.21 13.14 22.41
C LEU A 650 14.35 13.80 21.64
N SER A 651 15.51 13.98 22.27
CA SER A 651 16.74 14.53 21.66
C SER A 651 17.29 13.60 20.59
N GLU A 652 17.37 12.31 20.89
CA GLU A 652 17.85 11.29 19.98
C GLU A 652 16.91 11.14 18.76
N ALA A 653 15.61 11.10 19.02
CA ALA A 653 14.60 11.09 17.96
C ALA A 653 14.75 12.32 17.05
N GLN A 654 14.95 13.51 17.62
CA GLN A 654 15.13 14.74 16.86
C GLN A 654 16.41 14.70 16.00
N VAL A 655 17.53 14.29 16.58
CA VAL A 655 18.80 14.18 15.86
C VAL A 655 18.67 13.19 14.69
N ARG A 656 17.98 12.06 14.91
CA ARG A 656 17.75 11.05 13.90
C ARG A 656 16.88 11.58 12.77
N MET A 657 15.73 12.18 13.10
CA MET A 657 14.81 12.75 12.12
C MET A 657 15.42 13.86 11.26
N ARG A 658 16.30 14.71 11.85
CA ARG A 658 17.02 15.74 11.08
C ARG A 658 17.99 15.18 10.03
N ARG A 659 18.46 13.93 10.18
CA ARG A 659 19.34 13.24 9.24
C ARG A 659 18.58 12.53 8.12
N LEU A 660 17.28 12.43 8.23
CA LEU A 660 16.42 11.77 7.25
C LEU A 660 15.83 12.81 6.31
N ASP A 661 15.91 12.55 5.01
CA ASP A 661 15.10 13.26 4.03
C ASP A 661 13.77 12.53 3.88
N ARG A 662 12.66 13.25 4.04
CA ARG A 662 11.32 12.71 3.85
C ARG A 662 11.13 12.12 2.45
N ASN A 663 11.83 12.65 1.46
CA ASN A 663 11.75 12.16 0.07
C ASN A 663 12.44 10.81 -0.13
N ASP A 664 13.41 10.46 0.71
CA ASP A 664 14.03 9.13 0.72
C ASP A 664 13.09 8.06 1.32
N VAL A 665 12.06 8.48 2.06
CA VAL A 665 11.10 7.58 2.69
C VAL A 665 9.93 7.33 1.73
N SER A 666 9.74 6.08 1.31
CA SER A 666 8.70 5.69 0.35
C SER A 666 7.57 4.88 0.99
N GLY A 667 6.44 4.83 0.30
CA GLY A 667 5.30 3.99 0.66
C GLY A 667 4.71 4.29 2.05
N PRO A 668 4.33 3.25 2.80
CA PRO A 668 3.72 3.40 4.13
C PRO A 668 4.63 4.10 5.13
N PHE A 669 5.96 3.98 4.96
CA PHE A 669 6.94 4.57 5.88
C PHE A 669 7.01 6.10 5.78
N ARG A 670 6.63 6.71 4.66
CA ARG A 670 6.48 8.17 4.56
C ARG A 670 5.43 8.68 5.53
N ARG A 671 4.31 7.97 5.64
CA ARG A 671 3.26 8.29 6.63
C ARG A 671 3.76 8.14 8.06
N TRP A 672 4.55 7.11 8.29
CA TRP A 672 5.16 6.90 9.61
C TRP A 672 6.17 7.99 9.96
N TYR A 673 6.97 8.45 8.99
CA TYR A 673 7.82 9.63 9.14
C TYR A 673 7.00 10.85 9.56
N ASP A 674 5.89 11.13 8.85
CA ASP A 674 5.01 12.25 9.16
C ASP A 674 4.36 12.09 10.55
N GLN A 675 3.99 10.89 10.94
CA GLN A 675 3.44 10.60 12.27
C GLN A 675 4.48 10.81 13.38
N VAL A 676 5.72 10.36 13.21
CA VAL A 676 6.81 10.60 14.16
C VAL A 676 7.12 12.10 14.24
N GLN A 677 7.09 12.82 13.12
CA GLN A 677 7.27 14.26 13.07
C GLN A 677 6.13 15.00 13.80
N SER A 678 4.88 14.59 13.59
CA SER A 678 3.73 15.13 14.32
C SER A 678 3.90 14.95 15.82
N LEU A 679 4.22 13.72 16.26
CA LEU A 679 4.44 13.42 17.67
C LEU A 679 5.61 14.22 18.27
N GLN A 680 6.66 14.54 17.49
CA GLN A 680 7.72 15.43 17.95
C GLN A 680 7.24 16.85 18.21
N TYR A 681 6.38 17.38 17.34
CA TYR A 681 5.74 18.69 17.56
C TYR A 681 4.83 18.67 18.78
N GLU A 682 4.00 17.65 18.92
CA GLU A 682 3.11 17.46 20.08
C GLU A 682 3.88 17.41 21.40
N MET A 683 4.96 16.62 21.46
CA MET A 683 5.78 16.50 22.67
C MET A 683 6.47 17.81 23.06
N ARG A 684 6.59 18.77 22.14
CA ARG A 684 7.09 20.13 22.43
C ARG A 684 6.00 21.14 22.75
N GLY A 685 4.72 20.74 22.62
CA GLY A 685 3.58 21.64 22.76
C GLY A 685 3.27 22.47 21.51
N ASP A 686 3.83 22.10 20.35
CA ASP A 686 3.60 22.77 19.06
C ASP A 686 2.50 22.05 18.28
N ALA A 687 1.26 22.23 18.69
CA ALA A 687 0.09 21.65 18.01
C ALA A 687 -0.12 22.23 16.60
N ALA A 688 0.33 23.47 16.35
CA ALA A 688 0.23 24.06 15.00
C ALA A 688 1.18 23.35 14.01
N GLY A 689 2.42 23.08 14.43
CA GLY A 689 3.36 22.29 13.64
C GLY A 689 2.86 20.88 13.38
N ALA A 690 2.24 20.23 14.36
CA ALA A 690 1.62 18.91 14.18
C ALA A 690 0.45 18.95 13.18
N LEU A 691 -0.40 19.98 13.25
CA LEU A 691 -1.49 20.20 12.30
C LEU A 691 -0.99 20.40 10.87
N ASP A 692 0.08 21.19 10.70
CA ASP A 692 0.67 21.43 9.37
C ASP A 692 1.17 20.12 8.73
N VAL A 693 1.74 19.24 9.54
CA VAL A 693 2.13 17.89 9.04
C VAL A 693 0.90 17.12 8.58
N ALA A 694 -0.16 17.06 9.37
CA ALA A 694 -1.37 16.31 9.04
C ALA A 694 -2.05 16.86 7.77
N LEU A 695 -2.16 18.19 7.64
CA LEU A 695 -2.71 18.86 6.45
C LEU A 695 -1.84 18.65 5.19
N ARG A 696 -0.52 18.60 5.33
CA ARG A 696 0.40 18.26 4.24
C ARG A 696 0.12 16.86 3.73
N VAL A 697 0.00 15.89 4.62
CA VAL A 697 -0.31 14.49 4.24
C VAL A 697 -1.68 14.40 3.55
N GLU A 698 -2.72 15.08 4.08
CA GLU A 698 -4.05 15.07 3.46
C GLU A 698 -4.04 15.63 2.04
N ARG A 699 -3.26 16.70 1.77
CA ARG A 699 -3.12 17.30 0.42
C ARG A 699 -2.42 16.37 -0.57
N GLU A 700 -1.50 15.53 -0.11
CA GLU A 700 -0.78 14.58 -0.96
C GLU A 700 -1.62 13.33 -1.31
N LEU A 701 -2.75 13.09 -0.61
CA LEU A 701 -3.63 11.97 -0.91
C LEU A 701 -4.44 12.23 -2.19
N PRO A 702 -4.63 11.20 -3.04
CA PRO A 702 -5.48 11.32 -4.22
C PRO A 702 -6.86 11.84 -3.87
N ALA A 703 -7.37 12.80 -4.63
CA ALA A 703 -8.75 13.24 -4.49
C ALA A 703 -9.70 12.08 -4.84
N ALA A 704 -10.80 11.95 -4.10
CA ALA A 704 -11.88 11.05 -4.51
C ALA A 704 -12.46 11.55 -5.85
N ALA A 705 -12.73 10.65 -6.78
CA ALA A 705 -13.46 11.01 -7.98
C ALA A 705 -14.87 11.51 -7.62
N ALA A 706 -15.44 12.36 -8.45
CA ALA A 706 -16.76 12.91 -8.18
C ALA A 706 -17.78 11.76 -8.03
N GLY A 707 -18.37 11.61 -6.84
CA GLY A 707 -19.31 10.55 -6.50
C GLY A 707 -18.73 9.35 -5.76
N ASP A 708 -17.41 9.24 -5.63
CA ASP A 708 -16.78 8.19 -4.85
C ASP A 708 -16.70 8.55 -3.36
N ALA A 709 -16.84 7.54 -2.50
CA ALA A 709 -16.58 7.70 -1.07
C ALA A 709 -15.09 8.04 -0.82
N PRO A 710 -14.77 8.85 0.20
CA PRO A 710 -13.39 9.12 0.60
C PRO A 710 -12.64 7.82 0.93
N SER A 711 -11.36 7.73 0.59
CA SER A 711 -10.53 6.59 0.98
C SER A 711 -10.41 6.49 2.51
N GLU A 712 -10.29 5.26 3.05
CA GLU A 712 -10.09 5.03 4.50
C GLU A 712 -8.91 5.82 5.06
N LEU A 713 -7.86 5.98 4.26
CA LEU A 713 -6.70 6.77 4.65
C LEU A 713 -7.05 8.26 4.83
N ARG A 714 -7.89 8.83 3.96
CA ARG A 714 -8.35 10.22 4.08
C ARG A 714 -9.24 10.40 5.30
N LEU A 715 -10.06 9.41 5.62
CA LEU A 715 -10.88 9.41 6.83
C LEU A 715 -10.03 9.33 8.10
N ARG A 716 -8.97 8.52 8.10
CA ARG A 716 -7.99 8.47 9.19
C ARG A 716 -7.24 9.79 9.37
N MET A 717 -6.86 10.46 8.26
CA MET A 717 -6.25 11.80 8.35
C MET A 717 -7.21 12.82 8.98
N ALA A 718 -8.49 12.73 8.69
CA ALA A 718 -9.49 13.60 9.34
C ALA A 718 -9.53 13.39 10.87
N CYS A 719 -9.28 12.16 11.37
CA CYS A 719 -9.14 11.92 12.81
C CYS A 719 -7.97 12.72 13.40
N LEU A 720 -6.79 12.60 12.78
CA LEU A 720 -5.58 13.30 13.26
C LEU A 720 -5.70 14.82 13.17
N ILE A 721 -6.28 15.34 12.08
CA ILE A 721 -6.54 16.76 11.92
C ILE A 721 -7.51 17.25 13.01
N GLY A 722 -8.57 16.47 13.29
CA GLY A 722 -9.53 16.76 14.36
C GLY A 722 -8.86 16.83 15.73
N GLU A 723 -7.96 15.92 16.04
CA GLU A 723 -7.18 15.90 17.28
C GLU A 723 -6.32 17.15 17.43
N GLN A 724 -5.57 17.54 16.39
CA GLN A 724 -4.74 18.74 16.44
C GLN A 724 -5.58 20.03 16.54
N ARG A 725 -6.75 20.08 15.90
CA ARG A 725 -7.70 21.17 16.03
C ARG A 725 -8.24 21.32 17.47
N LEU A 726 -8.50 20.17 18.14
CA LEU A 726 -8.85 20.18 19.56
C LEU A 726 -7.74 20.76 20.43
N ALA A 727 -6.49 20.35 20.19
CA ALA A 727 -5.32 20.85 20.92
C ALA A 727 -5.15 22.37 20.75
N LEU A 728 -5.52 22.92 19.58
CA LEU A 728 -5.51 24.35 19.30
C LEU A 728 -6.76 25.10 19.82
N GLY A 729 -7.74 24.39 20.40
CA GLY A 729 -8.98 25.00 20.89
C GLY A 729 -9.98 25.35 19.77
N ASP A 730 -9.77 24.91 18.53
CA ASP A 730 -10.70 25.12 17.40
C ASP A 730 -11.77 24.02 17.38
N LEU A 731 -12.74 24.11 18.29
CA LEU A 731 -13.78 23.08 18.47
C LEU A 731 -14.67 22.93 17.24
N ALA A 732 -14.94 24.00 16.50
CA ALA A 732 -15.79 23.94 15.31
C ALA A 732 -15.14 23.15 14.19
N ALA A 733 -13.88 23.47 13.86
CA ALA A 733 -13.14 22.74 12.84
C ALA A 733 -12.81 21.30 13.31
N ALA A 734 -12.62 21.07 14.59
CA ALA A 734 -12.46 19.72 15.14
C ALA A 734 -13.70 18.87 14.88
N ARG A 735 -14.92 19.33 15.25
CA ARG A 735 -16.18 18.61 14.99
C ARG A 735 -16.35 18.22 13.52
N ALA A 736 -16.14 19.17 12.60
CA ALA A 736 -16.25 18.90 11.17
C ALA A 736 -15.31 17.78 10.70
N ASN A 737 -14.09 17.70 11.25
CA ASN A 737 -13.15 16.63 10.94
C ASN A 737 -13.52 15.32 11.62
N LEU A 738 -14.03 15.34 12.85
CA LEU A 738 -14.43 14.14 13.58
C LEU A 738 -15.68 13.47 12.96
N GLU A 739 -16.61 14.23 12.40
CA GLU A 739 -17.72 13.70 11.60
C GLU A 739 -17.21 12.91 10.38
N ARG A 740 -16.21 13.45 9.69
CA ARG A 740 -15.52 12.73 8.60
C ARG A 740 -14.81 11.47 9.10
N CYS A 741 -14.08 11.57 10.21
CA CYS A 741 -13.42 10.44 10.87
C CYS A 741 -14.38 9.31 11.23
N ALA A 742 -15.56 9.64 11.77
CA ALA A 742 -16.58 8.68 12.17
C ALA A 742 -17.17 7.85 11.01
N ALA A 743 -17.03 8.32 9.76
CA ALA A 743 -17.43 7.59 8.56
C ALA A 743 -16.48 6.44 8.19
N SER A 744 -15.34 6.29 8.86
CA SER A 744 -14.39 5.19 8.63
C SER A 744 -15.01 3.83 8.97
N ARG A 745 -14.62 2.81 8.18
CA ARG A 745 -14.98 1.41 8.45
C ARG A 745 -14.05 0.75 9.48
N GLU A 746 -12.89 1.34 9.73
CA GLU A 746 -11.92 0.83 10.69
C GLU A 746 -12.36 1.07 12.13
N LYS A 747 -12.40 0.03 12.95
CA LYS A 747 -12.79 0.10 14.36
C LYS A 747 -11.90 1.04 15.18
N SER A 748 -10.60 1.08 14.90
CA SER A 748 -9.65 2.00 15.53
C SER A 748 -10.00 3.47 15.27
N SER A 749 -10.30 3.82 14.02
CA SER A 749 -10.71 5.17 13.64
C SER A 749 -12.08 5.54 14.24
N GLN A 750 -13.05 4.62 14.25
CA GLN A 750 -14.35 4.81 14.89
C GLN A 750 -14.22 5.05 16.40
N LEU A 751 -13.35 4.27 17.07
CA LEU A 751 -13.09 4.43 18.50
C LEU A 751 -12.43 5.78 18.79
N LEU A 752 -11.38 6.13 18.03
CA LEU A 752 -10.70 7.42 18.16
C LEU A 752 -11.68 8.58 17.92
N ALA A 753 -12.53 8.51 16.89
CA ALA A 753 -13.55 9.51 16.64
C ALA A 753 -14.48 9.72 17.84
N LYS A 754 -14.92 8.62 18.47
CA LYS A 754 -15.79 8.69 19.67
C LYS A 754 -15.09 9.29 20.89
N LEU A 755 -13.81 8.95 21.10
CA LEU A 755 -13.01 9.53 22.20
C LEU A 755 -12.79 11.02 21.99
N LEU A 756 -12.41 11.43 20.78
CA LEU A 756 -12.18 12.83 20.45
C LEU A 756 -13.50 13.63 20.45
N ASP A 757 -14.61 13.03 20.03
CA ASP A 757 -15.94 13.62 20.10
C ASP A 757 -16.34 13.84 21.58
N ALA A 758 -16.13 12.83 22.45
CA ALA A 758 -16.35 12.95 23.87
C ALA A 758 -15.47 14.06 24.50
N GLN A 759 -14.21 14.15 24.08
CA GLN A 759 -13.30 15.22 24.52
C GLN A 759 -13.80 16.59 24.05
N THR A 760 -14.27 16.70 22.82
CA THR A 760 -14.82 17.93 22.26
C THR A 760 -16.03 18.40 23.04
N GLU A 761 -16.95 17.49 23.37
CA GLU A 761 -18.15 17.82 24.17
C GLU A 761 -17.78 18.21 25.60
N TRP A 762 -16.83 17.48 26.21
CA TRP A 762 -16.30 17.89 27.53
C TRP A 762 -15.65 19.29 27.50
N MET A 763 -14.83 19.57 26.45
CA MET A 763 -14.16 20.86 26.26
C MET A 763 -15.16 22.00 26.01
N SER A 764 -16.30 21.73 25.36
CA SER A 764 -17.40 22.71 25.19
C SER A 764 -18.28 22.88 26.43
N GLY A 765 -18.11 22.04 27.46
CA GLY A 765 -18.88 22.05 28.70
C GLY A 765 -20.09 21.12 28.74
N ASP A 766 -20.41 20.39 27.66
CA ASP A 766 -21.48 19.40 27.63
C ASP A 766 -21.01 18.07 28.20
N ARG A 767 -21.13 17.94 29.52
CA ARG A 767 -20.68 16.75 30.25
C ARG A 767 -21.57 15.52 30.00
N ASP A 768 -22.83 15.70 29.72
CA ASP A 768 -23.78 14.58 29.56
C ASP A 768 -23.62 13.93 28.21
N THR A 769 -23.49 14.72 27.14
CA THR A 769 -23.13 14.21 25.82
C THR A 769 -21.74 13.58 25.83
N ALA A 770 -20.76 14.15 26.53
CA ALA A 770 -19.43 13.56 26.67
C ALA A 770 -19.49 12.16 27.31
N ARG A 771 -20.28 11.98 28.40
CA ARG A 771 -20.49 10.65 29.02
C ARG A 771 -21.13 9.66 28.07
N LEU A 772 -22.12 10.09 27.30
CA LEU A 772 -22.77 9.23 26.30
C LEU A 772 -21.74 8.75 25.25
N ARG A 773 -20.91 9.64 24.72
CA ARG A 773 -19.88 9.30 23.74
C ARG A 773 -18.81 8.37 24.31
N LEU A 774 -18.40 8.57 25.58
CA LEU A 774 -17.47 7.66 26.26
C LEU A 774 -18.07 6.26 26.45
N GLY A 775 -19.37 6.16 26.76
CA GLY A 775 -20.05 4.88 26.81
C GLY A 775 -20.01 4.13 25.48
N GLN A 776 -20.23 4.86 24.38
CA GLN A 776 -20.10 4.29 23.03
C GLN A 776 -18.66 3.87 22.71
N ALA A 777 -17.66 4.65 23.09
CA ALA A 777 -16.26 4.30 22.91
C ALA A 777 -15.87 3.05 23.72
N ALA A 778 -16.29 2.98 24.98
CA ALA A 778 -16.07 1.84 25.85
C ALA A 778 -16.64 0.52 25.32
N ALA A 779 -17.75 0.57 24.57
CA ALA A 779 -18.35 -0.59 23.93
C ALA A 779 -17.53 -1.11 22.73
N ILE A 780 -16.80 -0.24 22.04
CA ILE A 780 -15.94 -0.62 20.90
C ILE A 780 -14.60 -1.19 21.36
N LEU A 781 -14.05 -0.69 22.46
CA LEU A 781 -12.70 -0.99 22.94
C LEU A 781 -12.40 -2.51 23.09
N PRO A 782 -13.29 -3.35 23.62
CA PRO A 782 -13.06 -4.80 23.72
C PRO A 782 -12.95 -5.52 22.37
N MET A 783 -13.42 -4.89 21.29
CA MET A 783 -13.30 -5.44 19.93
C MET A 783 -11.93 -5.16 19.29
N MET A 784 -11.10 -4.37 19.97
CA MET A 784 -9.72 -4.06 19.56
C MET A 784 -8.77 -5.16 20.08
N GLY A 785 -7.72 -5.42 19.35
CA GLY A 785 -6.63 -6.28 19.85
C GLY A 785 -5.92 -5.68 21.07
N THR A 786 -5.01 -6.42 21.67
CA THR A 786 -4.31 -6.06 22.93
C THR A 786 -3.01 -5.26 22.70
N GLY A 787 -2.83 -4.61 21.57
CA GLY A 787 -1.61 -3.90 21.19
C GLY A 787 -1.48 -2.46 21.75
N ALA A 788 -0.47 -1.74 21.28
CA ALA A 788 -0.18 -0.37 21.70
C ALA A 788 -1.34 0.62 21.43
N ASP A 789 -2.09 0.43 20.35
CA ASP A 789 -3.26 1.27 20.05
C ASP A 789 -4.36 1.08 21.08
N HIS A 790 -4.54 -0.14 21.57
CA HIS A 790 -5.46 -0.44 22.66
C HIS A 790 -5.05 0.30 23.96
N TRP A 791 -3.77 0.35 24.28
CA TRP A 791 -3.30 1.06 25.48
C TRP A 791 -3.54 2.56 25.38
N ASN A 792 -3.17 3.17 24.26
CA ASN A 792 -3.33 4.61 24.04
C ASN A 792 -4.79 5.04 24.13
N THR A 793 -5.69 4.29 23.50
CA THR A 793 -7.13 4.56 23.58
C THR A 793 -7.69 4.34 24.98
N THR A 794 -7.23 3.31 25.69
CA THR A 794 -7.61 3.06 27.09
C THR A 794 -7.12 4.15 28.03
N LEU A 795 -5.88 4.64 27.86
CA LEU A 795 -5.34 5.78 28.60
C LEU A 795 -6.17 7.04 28.38
N HIS A 796 -6.54 7.33 27.15
CA HIS A 796 -7.38 8.46 26.80
C HIS A 796 -8.79 8.33 27.40
N LEU A 797 -9.40 7.16 27.30
CA LEU A 797 -10.70 6.86 27.93
C LEU A 797 -10.64 7.07 29.44
N GLY A 798 -9.64 6.49 30.11
CA GLY A 798 -9.45 6.63 31.56
C GLY A 798 -9.27 8.10 32.00
N MET A 799 -8.50 8.86 31.25
CA MET A 799 -8.33 10.30 31.50
C MET A 799 -9.65 11.07 31.41
N LEU A 800 -10.45 10.85 30.38
CA LEU A 800 -11.74 11.54 30.22
C LEU A 800 -12.74 11.12 31.29
N LEU A 801 -12.78 9.84 31.69
CA LEU A 801 -13.60 9.38 32.81
C LEU A 801 -13.23 10.10 34.13
N THR A 802 -11.94 10.25 34.41
CA THR A 802 -11.46 11.04 35.57
C THR A 802 -11.99 12.47 35.52
N ARG A 803 -11.86 13.13 34.38
CA ARG A 803 -12.31 14.52 34.17
C ARG A 803 -13.83 14.69 34.32
N LEU A 804 -14.61 13.63 33.97
CA LEU A 804 -16.06 13.60 34.15
C LEU A 804 -16.53 13.12 35.53
N GLY A 805 -15.60 12.77 36.44
CA GLY A 805 -15.87 12.36 37.79
C GLY A 805 -16.21 10.89 37.99
N ASP A 806 -16.06 10.04 36.98
CA ASP A 806 -16.22 8.59 37.11
C ASP A 806 -14.90 7.92 37.46
N TYR A 807 -14.41 8.19 38.67
CA TYR A 807 -13.14 7.68 39.16
C TYR A 807 -13.03 6.16 39.22
N PRO A 808 -14.10 5.43 39.67
CA PRO A 808 -14.02 3.97 39.71
C PRO A 808 -13.93 3.34 38.34
N ALA A 809 -14.62 3.89 37.32
CA ALA A 809 -14.51 3.39 35.95
C ALA A 809 -13.11 3.65 35.36
N SER A 810 -12.57 4.86 35.57
CA SER A 810 -11.22 5.21 35.16
C SER A 810 -10.18 4.25 35.77
N GLN A 811 -10.28 3.98 37.07
CA GLN A 811 -9.35 3.07 37.76
C GLN A 811 -9.42 1.64 37.21
N ARG A 812 -10.62 1.13 36.88
CA ARG A 812 -10.78 -0.21 36.28
C ARG A 812 -10.07 -0.30 34.93
N TRP A 813 -10.20 0.72 34.07
CA TRP A 813 -9.55 0.74 32.78
C TRP A 813 -8.03 0.84 32.88
N TYR A 814 -7.49 1.66 33.78
CA TYR A 814 -6.05 1.72 34.03
C TYR A 814 -5.50 0.38 34.56
N ALA A 815 -6.25 -0.30 35.43
CA ALA A 815 -5.83 -1.58 35.98
C ALA A 815 -5.69 -2.67 34.90
N GLN A 816 -6.56 -2.66 33.86
CA GLN A 816 -6.50 -3.64 32.77
C GLN A 816 -5.22 -3.54 31.93
N ILE A 817 -4.71 -2.32 31.73
CA ILE A 817 -3.53 -2.09 30.88
C ILE A 817 -2.23 -1.96 31.67
N GLN A 818 -2.29 -1.90 33.01
CA GLN A 818 -1.11 -1.64 33.85
C GLN A 818 0.00 -2.68 33.63
N ALA A 819 -0.33 -3.96 33.67
CA ALA A 819 0.66 -5.02 33.48
C ALA A 819 1.27 -5.04 32.08
N PRO A 820 0.50 -5.03 30.99
CA PRO A 820 1.07 -4.99 29.64
C PRO A 820 1.85 -3.70 29.35
N VAL A 821 1.40 -2.55 29.82
CA VAL A 821 2.12 -1.26 29.66
C VAL A 821 3.49 -1.31 30.34
N ARG A 822 3.55 -1.83 31.58
CA ARG A 822 4.83 -1.98 32.30
C ARG A 822 5.75 -3.02 31.64
N ALA A 823 5.19 -4.14 31.18
CA ALA A 823 5.95 -5.17 30.49
C ALA A 823 6.52 -4.70 29.13
N SER A 824 5.89 -3.72 28.48
CA SER A 824 6.35 -3.19 27.20
C SER A 824 7.70 -2.44 27.25
N GLY A 825 8.09 -1.94 28.43
CA GLY A 825 9.29 -1.12 28.61
C GLY A 825 9.22 0.27 27.97
N TYR A 826 8.10 0.66 27.34
CA TYR A 826 7.93 1.98 26.73
C TYR A 826 7.63 3.05 27.78
N ARG A 827 8.50 4.06 27.85
CA ARG A 827 8.36 5.13 28.86
C ARG A 827 7.15 6.03 28.62
N LEU A 828 6.77 6.31 27.38
CA LEU A 828 5.64 7.19 27.06
C LEU A 828 4.30 6.67 27.61
N PRO A 829 3.85 5.44 27.31
CA PRO A 829 2.62 4.93 27.89
C PRO A 829 2.72 4.71 29.41
N MET A 830 3.90 4.37 29.94
CA MET A 830 4.10 4.28 31.38
C MET A 830 3.92 5.64 32.08
N ALA A 831 4.46 6.72 31.49
CA ALA A 831 4.30 8.08 32.01
C ALA A 831 2.83 8.51 31.96
N LEU A 832 2.13 8.27 30.84
CA LEU A 832 0.72 8.59 30.69
C LEU A 832 -0.15 7.83 31.71
N LEU A 833 0.15 6.56 31.95
CA LEU A 833 -0.55 5.75 32.96
C LEU A 833 -0.34 6.31 34.37
N ALA A 834 0.92 6.56 34.74
CA ALA A 834 1.24 7.10 36.06
C ALA A 834 0.61 8.48 36.26
N ILE A 835 0.64 9.37 35.27
CA ILE A 835 -0.04 10.68 35.32
C ILE A 835 -1.56 10.50 35.48
N GLY A 836 -2.18 9.64 34.67
CA GLY A 836 -3.62 9.39 34.74
C GLY A 836 -4.06 8.81 36.08
N GLN A 837 -3.29 7.89 36.67
CA GLN A 837 -3.53 7.38 38.02
C GLN A 837 -3.34 8.46 39.07
N ALA A 838 -2.29 9.31 38.97
CA ALA A 838 -2.09 10.43 39.85
C ALA A 838 -3.25 11.44 39.82
N GLU A 839 -3.72 11.79 38.64
CA GLU A 839 -4.88 12.67 38.44
C GLU A 839 -6.15 12.06 39.08
N ASN A 840 -6.37 10.77 38.88
CA ASN A 840 -7.53 10.07 39.43
C ASN A 840 -7.50 10.07 40.99
N GLU A 841 -6.37 9.76 41.59
CA GLU A 841 -6.20 9.78 43.05
C GLU A 841 -6.27 11.20 43.64
N ALA A 842 -5.64 12.19 42.97
CA ALA A 842 -5.70 13.58 43.37
C ALA A 842 -7.15 14.14 43.36
N ALA A 843 -7.93 13.80 42.34
CA ALA A 843 -9.32 14.22 42.21
C ALA A 843 -10.22 13.64 43.33
N GLN A 844 -9.80 12.54 43.95
CA GLN A 844 -10.48 11.93 45.09
C GLN A 844 -9.94 12.43 46.45
N GLY A 845 -8.91 13.31 46.46
CA GLY A 845 -8.24 13.78 47.65
C GLY A 845 -7.20 12.83 48.23
N ASN A 846 -6.87 11.74 47.54
CA ASN A 846 -5.91 10.71 47.98
C ASN A 846 -4.46 11.13 47.69
N TRP A 847 -4.03 12.26 48.25
CA TRP A 847 -2.75 12.87 47.92
C TRP A 847 -1.53 11.97 48.19
N SER A 848 -1.61 11.06 49.17
CA SER A 848 -0.52 10.08 49.41
C SER A 848 -0.30 9.17 48.20
N ALA A 849 -1.36 8.57 47.66
CA ALA A 849 -1.31 7.71 46.46
C ALA A 849 -0.96 8.54 45.21
N ALA A 850 -1.56 9.74 45.09
CA ALA A 850 -1.28 10.64 43.98
C ALA A 850 0.23 10.96 43.88
N ARG A 851 0.87 11.31 45.02
CA ARG A 851 2.32 11.59 45.08
C ARG A 851 3.16 10.40 44.63
N ALA A 852 2.84 9.16 45.03
CA ALA A 852 3.57 7.99 44.61
C ALA A 852 3.56 7.84 43.06
N HIS A 853 2.41 8.02 42.44
CA HIS A 853 2.28 8.00 40.97
C HIS A 853 2.96 9.19 40.30
N MET A 854 2.90 10.39 40.87
CA MET A 854 3.62 11.55 40.37
C MET A 854 5.14 11.35 40.41
N ASP A 855 5.68 10.74 41.48
CA ASP A 855 7.10 10.42 41.58
C ASP A 855 7.54 9.36 40.56
N GLU A 856 6.70 8.37 40.29
CA GLU A 856 6.90 7.43 39.18
C GLU A 856 6.94 8.16 37.83
N ALA A 857 5.94 8.99 37.54
CA ALA A 857 5.87 9.77 36.31
C ALA A 857 7.09 10.70 36.14
N ARG A 858 7.51 11.39 37.20
CA ARG A 858 8.66 12.33 37.18
C ARG A 858 9.97 11.63 36.88
N ARG A 859 10.19 10.43 37.40
CA ARG A 859 11.42 9.64 37.12
C ARG A 859 11.60 9.27 35.64
N ILE A 860 10.51 9.11 34.90
CA ILE A 860 10.54 8.64 33.51
C ILE A 860 10.27 9.73 32.48
N THR A 861 9.73 10.90 32.91
CA THR A 861 9.33 11.98 32.00
C THR A 861 10.43 13.05 31.93
N PRO A 862 11.03 13.31 30.76
CA PRO A 862 11.95 14.41 30.60
C PRO A 862 11.20 15.76 30.59
N ALA A 863 11.83 16.82 31.07
CA ALA A 863 11.26 18.18 31.09
C ALA A 863 10.92 18.71 29.67
N SER A 864 11.57 18.16 28.64
CA SER A 864 11.30 18.48 27.23
C SER A 864 10.00 17.90 26.68
N ALA A 865 9.38 16.93 27.37
CA ALA A 865 8.07 16.39 27.04
C ALA A 865 6.95 17.27 27.63
N TRP A 866 6.75 18.44 27.03
CA TRP A 866 5.88 19.49 27.55
C TRP A 866 4.48 19.02 28.00
N PRO A 867 3.70 18.25 27.21
CA PRO A 867 2.35 17.87 27.63
C PRO A 867 2.33 17.00 28.89
N LEU A 868 3.36 16.19 29.09
CA LEU A 868 3.50 15.32 30.27
C LEU A 868 4.06 16.08 31.47
N ALA A 869 5.16 16.82 31.27
CA ALA A 869 5.81 17.61 32.32
C ALA A 869 4.86 18.66 32.89
N ARG A 870 4.09 19.34 32.02
CA ARG A 870 3.07 20.31 32.42
C ARG A 870 2.02 19.71 33.36
N ARG A 871 1.51 18.51 33.03
CA ARG A 871 0.50 17.81 33.84
C ARG A 871 1.04 17.43 35.22
N ILE A 872 2.27 16.95 35.29
CA ILE A 872 2.94 16.60 36.54
C ILE A 872 3.12 17.87 37.40
N GLU A 873 3.62 18.96 36.81
CA GLU A 873 3.83 20.20 37.52
C GLU A 873 2.53 20.91 37.94
N ALA A 874 1.46 20.78 37.14
CA ALA A 874 0.12 21.26 37.51
C ALA A 874 -0.42 20.48 38.73
N LEU A 875 -0.25 19.17 38.78
CA LEU A 875 -0.60 18.36 39.94
C LEU A 875 0.23 18.74 41.18
N ASP A 876 1.52 19.05 41.03
CA ASP A 876 2.35 19.57 42.14
C ASP A 876 1.82 20.88 42.67
N ALA A 877 1.37 21.78 41.80
CA ALA A 877 0.79 23.05 42.23
C ALA A 877 -0.50 22.83 43.02
N VAL A 878 -1.39 21.96 42.53
CA VAL A 878 -2.64 21.62 43.24
C VAL A 878 -2.36 20.90 44.57
N ALA A 879 -1.34 20.02 44.62
CA ALA A 879 -0.92 19.36 45.85
C ALA A 879 -0.36 20.37 46.89
N ALA A 880 0.35 21.41 46.42
CA ALA A 880 0.83 22.50 47.28
C ALA A 880 -0.35 23.29 47.83
N PHE A 881 -1.36 23.63 47.01
CA PHE A 881 -2.58 24.28 47.48
C PHE A 881 -3.32 23.43 48.52
N ALA A 882 -3.45 22.13 48.29
CA ALA A 882 -4.07 21.21 49.23
C ALA A 882 -3.32 21.09 50.57
N ALA A 883 -1.99 21.31 50.57
CA ALA A 883 -1.15 21.31 51.73
C ALA A 883 -1.08 22.69 52.42
N GLY A 884 -1.76 23.73 51.90
CA GLY A 884 -1.73 25.08 52.41
C GLY A 884 -0.52 25.94 51.98
N ASP A 885 0.33 25.40 51.08
CA ASP A 885 1.48 26.12 50.52
C ASP A 885 1.10 26.88 49.24
N TYR A 886 0.34 27.93 49.44
CA TYR A 886 -0.24 28.72 48.36
C TYR A 886 0.82 29.37 47.46
N LEU A 887 1.90 29.92 48.07
CA LEU A 887 2.90 30.68 47.33
C LEU A 887 3.65 29.79 46.32
N HIS A 888 4.10 28.61 46.73
CA HIS A 888 4.78 27.68 45.83
C HIS A 888 3.83 27.17 44.76
N GLY A 889 2.59 26.86 45.07
CA GLY A 889 1.57 26.47 44.12
C GLY A 889 1.33 27.55 43.07
N ARG A 890 1.13 28.81 43.51
CA ARG A 890 0.94 29.97 42.62
C ARG A 890 2.13 30.17 41.67
N ASP A 891 3.33 30.20 42.19
CA ASP A 891 4.54 30.45 41.40
C ASP A 891 4.76 29.36 40.34
N ARG A 892 4.38 28.11 40.61
CA ARG A 892 4.38 27.04 39.62
C ARG A 892 3.37 27.29 38.51
N VAL A 893 2.13 27.62 38.87
CA VAL A 893 1.07 27.88 37.87
C VAL A 893 1.46 29.04 36.95
N VAL A 894 2.02 30.12 37.50
CA VAL A 894 2.44 31.30 36.73
C VAL A 894 3.55 30.92 35.74
N ARG A 895 4.57 30.17 36.16
CA ARG A 895 5.65 29.74 35.29
C ARG A 895 5.12 28.81 34.18
N LEU A 896 4.22 27.86 34.50
CA LEU A 896 3.61 26.98 33.52
C LEU A 896 2.79 27.75 32.50
N HIS A 897 2.03 28.74 32.95
CA HIS A 897 1.22 29.59 32.08
C HIS A 897 2.10 30.41 31.12
N GLN A 898 3.17 31.02 31.62
CA GLN A 898 4.14 31.73 30.78
C GLN A 898 4.73 30.80 29.71
N ARG A 899 5.06 29.59 30.09
CA ARG A 899 5.59 28.60 29.14
C ARG A 899 4.56 28.17 28.13
N ALA A 900 3.30 27.98 28.52
CA ALA A 900 2.18 27.68 27.61
C ALA A 900 1.96 28.82 26.59
N HIS A 901 2.10 30.07 27.05
CA HIS A 901 2.00 31.25 26.20
C HIS A 901 3.13 31.30 25.17
N GLU A 902 4.38 31.10 25.58
CA GLU A 902 5.55 31.04 24.68
C GLU A 902 5.43 29.96 23.60
N LEU A 903 4.78 28.84 23.93
CA LEU A 903 4.57 27.72 23.03
C LEU A 903 3.32 27.89 22.16
N GLY A 904 2.47 28.87 22.42
CA GLY A 904 1.18 29.02 21.76
C GLY A 904 0.17 27.92 22.14
N ASP A 905 0.37 27.24 23.28
CA ASP A 905 -0.53 26.19 23.78
C ASP A 905 -1.75 26.84 24.48
N VAL A 906 -2.72 27.21 23.64
CA VAL A 906 -3.93 27.92 24.09
C VAL A 906 -4.75 27.08 25.05
N TYR A 907 -4.85 25.76 24.79
CA TYR A 907 -5.55 24.85 25.69
C TYR A 907 -4.94 24.85 27.10
N ALA A 908 -3.60 24.73 27.20
CA ALA A 908 -2.92 24.79 28.49
C ALA A 908 -3.09 26.14 29.21
N GLN A 909 -3.09 27.25 28.48
CA GLN A 909 -3.34 28.58 29.07
C GLN A 909 -4.73 28.61 29.72
N VAL A 910 -5.80 28.20 29.02
CA VAL A 910 -7.16 28.15 29.58
C VAL A 910 -7.26 27.20 30.75
N GLU A 911 -6.63 26.04 30.69
CA GLU A 911 -6.58 25.07 31.79
C GLU A 911 -5.92 25.66 33.05
N LEU A 912 -4.74 26.25 32.92
CA LEU A 912 -3.95 26.80 34.03
C LEU A 912 -4.59 28.04 34.64
N HIS A 913 -5.26 28.87 33.84
CA HIS A 913 -6.00 30.02 34.35
C HIS A 913 -7.03 29.64 35.41
N SER A 914 -7.62 28.44 35.35
CA SER A 914 -8.61 27.99 36.33
C SER A 914 -8.05 27.72 37.73
N LEU A 915 -6.73 27.58 37.84
CA LEU A 915 -6.09 27.25 39.12
C LEU A 915 -5.86 28.48 40.05
N LEU A 916 -5.92 29.70 39.51
CA LEU A 916 -5.72 30.93 40.27
C LEU A 916 -6.88 31.91 40.08
N PRO A 917 -7.20 32.72 41.12
CA PRO A 917 -8.16 33.83 41.00
C PRO A 917 -7.72 34.88 39.98
N ALA A 918 -8.68 35.56 39.31
CA ALA A 918 -8.38 36.59 38.31
C ALA A 918 -7.45 37.71 38.89
N ALA A 919 -7.64 38.12 40.12
CA ALA A 919 -6.80 39.16 40.77
C ALA A 919 -5.31 38.77 40.89
N GLU A 920 -4.97 37.49 40.90
CA GLU A 920 -3.57 37.03 40.91
C GLU A 920 -2.93 37.13 39.51
N TRP A 921 -3.70 36.93 38.47
CA TRP A 921 -3.24 37.10 37.10
C TRP A 921 -2.95 38.58 36.77
N ASP A 922 -3.81 39.50 37.25
CA ASP A 922 -3.62 40.93 37.05
C ASP A 922 -2.31 41.46 37.67
N ARG A 923 -1.79 40.76 38.70
CA ARG A 923 -0.52 41.13 39.37
C ARG A 923 0.74 40.67 38.67
N CYS A 924 0.66 39.60 37.89
CA CYS A 924 1.86 38.98 37.32
C CYS A 924 1.93 38.99 35.78
N CYS A 925 0.82 39.22 35.09
CA CYS A 925 0.78 39.06 33.66
C CYS A 925 -0.21 40.01 32.98
N THR A 926 0.16 40.56 31.84
CA THR A 926 -0.73 41.35 30.97
C THR A 926 -1.58 40.45 30.09
N GLU A 927 -2.18 39.43 30.66
CA GLU A 927 -2.88 38.38 29.90
C GLU A 927 -4.33 38.76 29.63
N PRO A 928 -4.88 38.33 28.44
CA PRO A 928 -6.30 38.50 28.17
C PRO A 928 -7.15 37.76 29.19
N ASP A 929 -8.28 38.33 29.51
CA ASP A 929 -9.27 37.68 30.37
C ASP A 929 -9.53 36.22 29.95
N ARG A 930 -9.41 35.33 30.95
CA ARG A 930 -9.68 33.90 30.78
C ARG A 930 -11.05 33.66 30.13
N ILE A 931 -12.06 34.44 30.52
CA ILE A 931 -13.42 34.34 29.98
C ILE A 931 -13.40 34.66 28.49
N ALA A 932 -12.78 35.75 28.09
CA ALA A 932 -12.66 36.14 26.68
C ALA A 932 -11.85 35.11 25.87
N LEU A 933 -10.81 34.50 26.45
CA LEU A 933 -10.05 33.45 25.82
C LEU A 933 -10.89 32.17 25.65
N ALA A 934 -11.61 31.76 26.70
CA ALA A 934 -12.48 30.59 26.69
C ALA A 934 -13.68 30.78 25.72
N GLU A 935 -14.27 31.97 25.68
CA GLU A 935 -15.36 32.30 24.74
C GLU A 935 -14.89 32.27 23.30
N ARG A 936 -13.72 32.83 23.02
CA ARG A 936 -13.12 32.85 21.69
C ARG A 936 -12.78 31.44 21.16
N THR A 937 -12.32 30.55 22.05
CA THR A 937 -11.92 29.21 21.71
C THR A 937 -13.04 28.17 21.89
N GLY A 938 -14.09 28.49 22.65
CA GLY A 938 -15.14 27.54 23.03
C GLY A 938 -14.74 26.54 24.12
N LEU A 939 -13.57 26.71 24.77
CA LEU A 939 -13.02 25.81 25.79
C LEU A 939 -13.65 26.00 27.16
N ARG A 940 -14.90 25.64 27.35
CA ARG A 940 -15.64 25.81 28.61
C ARG A 940 -15.36 24.72 29.64
N GLY A 941 -15.12 23.50 29.22
CA GLY A 941 -14.81 22.34 30.05
C GLY A 941 -13.32 22.12 30.31
N ALA A 942 -12.44 22.86 29.63
CA ALA A 942 -11.00 22.73 29.73
C ALA A 942 -10.43 23.47 30.96
N THR A 943 -10.86 23.06 32.15
CA THR A 943 -10.42 23.63 33.40
C THR A 943 -9.89 22.54 34.32
N LEU A 944 -9.01 22.88 35.25
CA LEU A 944 -8.47 21.95 36.25
C LEU A 944 -9.27 21.96 37.58
N ASP A 945 -10.43 22.59 37.64
CA ASP A 945 -11.30 22.59 38.82
C ASP A 945 -11.74 21.19 39.25
N TRP A 946 -11.75 20.21 38.35
CA TRP A 946 -11.98 18.80 38.70
C TRP A 946 -10.90 18.20 39.60
N LEU A 947 -9.67 18.76 39.61
CA LEU A 947 -8.58 18.37 40.51
C LEU A 947 -8.76 18.97 41.92
N SER A 948 -9.47 20.07 42.04
CA SER A 948 -9.58 20.85 43.31
C SER A 948 -10.84 20.49 44.10
N ARG A 949 -11.70 19.58 43.64
CA ARG A 949 -12.97 19.22 44.32
C ARG A 949 -12.96 17.78 44.79
N PRO A 950 -12.54 17.49 46.05
CA PRO A 950 -12.65 16.15 46.62
C PRO A 950 -14.12 15.76 46.77
N ARG A 951 -14.43 14.44 46.56
CA ARG A 951 -15.77 13.87 46.77
C ARG A 951 -16.25 14.14 48.19
N GLY A 952 -17.36 14.84 48.36
CA GLY A 952 -18.02 15.07 49.62
C GLY A 952 -17.92 16.47 50.17
N GLN A 953 -17.10 17.36 49.61
CA GLN A 953 -17.15 18.79 49.95
C GLN A 953 -17.83 19.55 48.80
N VAL A 954 -19.15 19.59 48.84
CA VAL A 954 -19.92 20.67 48.22
C VAL A 954 -19.51 21.95 48.89
N THR A 955 -18.84 22.85 48.17
CA THR A 955 -18.43 24.21 48.62
C THR A 955 -17.23 24.33 49.55
N ALA A 956 -16.05 23.80 49.18
CA ALA A 956 -14.86 24.51 49.55
C ALA A 956 -14.19 24.97 48.27
N SER A 957 -14.47 26.17 47.79
CA SER A 957 -13.54 26.95 47.00
C SER A 957 -12.17 26.80 47.65
N LEU A 958 -11.11 26.54 46.84
CA LEU A 958 -9.72 26.70 47.31
C LEU A 958 -9.67 27.93 48.25
N PRO A 959 -9.13 27.84 49.46
CA PRO A 959 -9.10 28.97 50.35
C PRO A 959 -8.46 30.14 49.62
N VAL A 960 -9.26 31.04 49.13
CA VAL A 960 -8.82 32.35 48.69
C VAL A 960 -8.17 32.96 49.94
N ALA A 961 -6.83 33.01 49.94
CA ALA A 961 -6.15 33.77 50.99
C ALA A 961 -6.75 35.15 50.99
N ARG A 962 -7.58 35.43 51.98
CA ARG A 962 -8.00 36.81 52.29
C ARG A 962 -6.77 37.50 52.88
N HIS A 963 -6.07 38.19 51.96
CA HIS A 963 -5.32 39.42 52.37
C HIS A 963 -4.97 40.18 51.10
#